data_53c9b1657ff335b228d59fdaa611b0be
#
_entry.id   53c9b1657ff335b228d59fdaa611b0be
#
_cell.length_a   1.000
_cell.length_b   1.000
_cell.length_c   1.000
_cell.angle_alpha   90.00
_cell.angle_beta   90.00
_cell.angle_gamma   90.00
#
_symmetry.space_group_name_H-M   'P 1'
#
loop_
_entity.id
_entity.type
_entity.pdbx_description
1 polymer ?
#
loop_
_entity_poly.entity_id
_entity_poly.type
_entity_poly.pdbx_seq_one_letter_code
_entity_poly.pdbx_strand_id
1 'polypeptide(L)'
;MVATRVEQKMVTGSINGQAVTVPAGTYILEAAKIAGIEVPNLCYQPLLRPWGSCRICTVEILGKRGGLIESCTTPLAEGMEVLTHSPEVVQARQFILQMYLIDHALDCPTCDASGQCYLQDNTYLHNINANPYRRPKLAQSYEHFSDTIDYKWDRCIMCNRCTRVCDEVIGVIAIEAGGRSLEATITPAYGIDLSDTLCTNCGMCIAVCPVGALTDRHFAHHPWEVDSTETVCGFCDVGCTLNPETNRGVVRRVSHLWDRGVNHGYTCERGKWGHEEIQHPDRLFYPSVRPSTGPRYETTWDEAIDHVVETLAHHQGDAFAALVSPDSTNEEAYVLGAFTRAVMGTNNIDRHLSPAQALVASAIEAATGTDISGTNSLQELFTDVKAGLVVGPDITKTEPIASYWLYHSRLYREAKYVVISQDEFPLCHRAELWLKPARGTTATLLNGIAFQIIELGMSHPSVAPAAGFDDWRASVARFDAETVERETGIGADGLRRAAILYATGGLGAGIPTPDGGYPAALIYQTAAHETVTADGDDPALIAAACMNLALITGNLGRSGGGVANLRGPANYQGVTDMGAHPRRFANGLDITDTAARAAYSAAWLPRWAGRATTRNGFVPVRELPRGHGLGVLDLPAAIAAGQVTAMYVEGTIAGRHQAINQPLLDAMATLPFLVVADSYPSPLTEIAHVVLPKSLYLEKDGTFTSFDRTVQRVRSVVPPMGEAKSGTEIVQALANRFGYGLDVSHPTRIMTEIAGLVPDYAGISYARLERGGMTVPSGGPGPSATPATRDTRYTPVR
;
A
#
# COMPACT_ATOMS: atom_id res chain seq x y z
N MET A 1 8.47 30.54 9.76
CA MET A 1 8.16 30.83 11.18
C MET A 1 7.95 29.47 11.86
N VAL A 2 8.64 29.25 12.95
CA VAL A 2 8.76 28.00 13.70
C VAL A 2 7.38 27.59 14.20
N ALA A 3 6.89 26.43 13.76
CA ALA A 3 5.75 25.79 14.41
C ALA A 3 6.13 25.61 15.88
N THR A 4 5.38 26.19 16.78
CA THR A 4 5.48 25.97 18.22
C THR A 4 5.26 24.46 18.46
N ARG A 5 6.34 23.69 18.49
CA ARG A 5 6.34 22.41 19.20
C ARG A 5 5.83 22.72 20.60
N VAL A 6 4.70 22.16 20.97
CA VAL A 6 4.34 22.07 22.38
C VAL A 6 5.57 21.43 23.03
N GLU A 7 6.27 22.15 23.89
CA GLU A 7 7.42 21.62 24.62
C GLU A 7 6.92 20.42 25.43
N GLN A 8 7.19 19.24 24.93
CA GLN A 8 6.88 18.01 25.65
C GLN A 8 7.74 18.01 26.91
N LYS A 9 7.12 18.05 28.07
CA LYS A 9 7.83 17.99 29.34
C LYS A 9 8.73 16.76 29.35
N MET A 10 10.03 16.96 29.42
CA MET A 10 11.00 15.87 29.54
C MET A 10 11.14 15.47 31.01
N VAL A 11 11.41 14.21 31.25
CA VAL A 11 11.72 13.63 32.56
C VAL A 11 13.04 12.88 32.47
N THR A 12 13.85 12.98 33.53
CA THR A 12 15.14 12.30 33.64
C THR A 12 15.11 11.33 34.83
N GLY A 13 15.40 10.08 34.57
CA GLY A 13 15.61 9.03 35.53
C GLY A 13 16.92 8.30 35.32
N SER A 14 17.21 7.28 36.12
CA SER A 14 18.34 6.37 35.88
C SER A 14 17.88 4.94 35.74
N ILE A 15 18.47 4.19 34.80
CA ILE A 15 18.24 2.74 34.64
C ILE A 15 19.59 2.05 34.74
N ASN A 16 19.76 1.18 35.74
CA ASN A 16 21.04 0.55 36.10
C ASN A 16 22.19 1.57 36.26
N GLY A 17 21.90 2.75 36.83
CA GLY A 17 22.88 3.83 36.98
C GLY A 17 23.13 4.71 35.74
N GLN A 18 22.56 4.37 34.58
CA GLN A 18 22.63 5.18 33.37
C GLN A 18 21.51 6.20 33.36
N ALA A 19 21.83 7.48 33.24
CA ALA A 19 20.83 8.54 33.11
C ALA A 19 20.11 8.47 31.76
N VAL A 20 18.77 8.57 31.78
CA VAL A 20 17.89 8.49 30.61
C VAL A 20 16.90 9.63 30.68
N THR A 21 16.86 10.47 29.62
CA THR A 21 15.92 11.56 29.49
C THR A 21 14.93 11.27 28.36
N VAL A 22 13.65 11.23 28.71
CA VAL A 22 12.56 10.88 27.77
C VAL A 22 11.37 11.83 27.97
N PRO A 23 10.44 11.91 27.01
CA PRO A 23 9.17 12.59 27.21
C PRO A 23 8.40 12.06 28.40
N ALA A 24 7.74 12.93 29.15
CA ALA A 24 6.88 12.52 30.26
C ALA A 24 5.77 11.57 29.75
N GLY A 25 5.52 10.48 30.50
CA GLY A 25 4.60 9.43 30.10
C GLY A 25 5.25 8.26 29.35
N THR A 26 6.53 8.34 28.96
CA THR A 26 7.27 7.20 28.41
C THR A 26 7.40 6.09 29.46
N TYR A 27 6.99 4.88 29.12
CA TYR A 27 7.10 3.74 30.00
C TYR A 27 8.56 3.34 30.27
N ILE A 28 8.85 2.81 31.46
CA ILE A 28 10.21 2.36 31.84
C ILE A 28 10.77 1.37 30.82
N LEU A 29 9.93 0.46 30.29
CA LEU A 29 10.35 -0.51 29.27
C LEU A 29 10.90 0.18 28.01
N GLU A 30 10.21 1.21 27.53
CA GLU A 30 10.63 1.98 26.33
C GLU A 30 11.85 2.86 26.64
N ALA A 31 11.87 3.47 27.83
CA ALA A 31 13.04 4.25 28.28
C ALA A 31 14.29 3.37 28.38
N ALA A 32 14.16 2.11 28.85
CA ALA A 32 15.25 1.14 28.88
C ALA A 32 15.73 0.79 27.46
N LYS A 33 14.81 0.56 26.53
CA LYS A 33 15.14 0.30 25.11
C LYS A 33 15.89 1.47 24.47
N ILE A 34 15.49 2.71 24.74
CA ILE A 34 16.20 3.93 24.30
C ILE A 34 17.63 4.00 24.88
N ALA A 35 17.80 3.54 26.10
CA ALA A 35 19.12 3.45 26.75
C ALA A 35 19.98 2.25 26.29
N GLY A 36 19.46 1.42 25.37
CA GLY A 36 20.14 0.19 24.95
C GLY A 36 20.09 -0.93 25.99
N ILE A 37 19.20 -0.84 26.99
CA ILE A 37 19.01 -1.82 28.03
C ILE A 37 17.80 -2.69 27.70
N GLU A 38 18.03 -3.99 27.51
CA GLU A 38 16.97 -4.94 27.24
C GLU A 38 16.24 -5.37 28.52
N VAL A 39 14.93 -5.27 28.51
CA VAL A 39 14.04 -5.78 29.56
C VAL A 39 13.11 -6.81 28.94
N PRO A 40 13.13 -8.07 29.41
CA PRO A 40 12.33 -9.14 28.84
C PRO A 40 10.83 -8.87 28.99
N ASN A 41 10.06 -9.29 28.00
CA ASN A 41 8.60 -9.14 28.02
C ASN A 41 7.92 -10.24 27.20
N LEU A 42 6.65 -10.57 27.49
CA LEU A 42 5.85 -11.55 26.74
C LEU A 42 4.52 -10.97 26.26
N CYS A 43 3.86 -10.11 27.03
CA CYS A 43 2.55 -9.56 26.64
C CYS A 43 2.63 -8.15 26.01
N TYR A 44 3.80 -7.49 26.08
CA TYR A 44 3.99 -6.17 25.50
C TYR A 44 4.26 -6.26 23.98
N GLN A 45 3.62 -5.38 23.23
CA GLN A 45 3.87 -5.12 21.81
C GLN A 45 3.80 -3.61 21.58
N PRO A 46 4.79 -2.96 20.95
CA PRO A 46 4.90 -1.50 20.86
C PRO A 46 3.67 -0.81 20.27
N LEU A 47 2.98 -1.46 19.34
CA LEU A 47 1.80 -0.89 18.65
C LEU A 47 0.46 -1.29 19.30
N LEU A 48 0.48 -1.92 20.49
CA LEU A 48 -0.71 -2.26 21.26
C LEU A 48 -0.66 -1.56 22.62
N ARG A 49 -1.82 -1.28 23.19
CA ARG A 49 -1.90 -0.75 24.55
C ARG A 49 -1.18 -1.68 25.53
N PRO A 50 -0.35 -1.16 26.45
CA PRO A 50 0.28 -1.99 27.46
C PRO A 50 -0.76 -2.75 28.29
N TRP A 51 -0.51 -4.05 28.56
CA TRP A 51 -1.47 -4.90 29.25
C TRP A 51 -1.05 -5.30 30.66
N GLY A 52 0.27 -5.43 30.88
CA GLY A 52 0.84 -5.75 32.22
C GLY A 52 0.53 -7.16 32.76
N SER A 53 -0.01 -8.07 31.91
CA SER A 53 -0.48 -9.39 32.43
C SER A 53 0.64 -10.39 32.67
N CYS A 54 1.70 -10.41 31.86
CA CYS A 54 2.73 -11.47 31.96
C CYS A 54 3.72 -11.29 33.11
N ARG A 55 3.91 -10.08 33.61
CA ARG A 55 4.82 -9.68 34.68
C ARG A 55 6.31 -9.95 34.47
N ILE A 56 6.70 -10.51 33.33
CA ILE A 56 8.11 -10.83 33.07
C ILE A 56 8.99 -9.56 32.90
N CYS A 57 8.38 -8.43 32.58
CA CYS A 57 9.04 -7.13 32.50
C CYS A 57 9.27 -6.45 33.86
N THR A 58 9.12 -7.18 34.95
CA THR A 58 9.34 -6.69 36.31
C THR A 58 10.73 -6.08 36.47
N VAL A 59 10.79 -4.89 37.10
CA VAL A 59 11.99 -4.14 37.45
C VAL A 59 11.85 -3.71 38.93
N GLU A 60 12.94 -3.30 39.56
CA GLU A 60 12.95 -2.73 40.89
C GLU A 60 13.13 -1.21 40.84
N ILE A 61 12.28 -0.49 41.57
CA ILE A 61 12.43 0.94 41.81
C ILE A 61 13.04 1.15 43.19
N LEU A 62 14.14 1.88 43.27
CA LEU A 62 14.82 2.20 44.52
C LEU A 62 14.14 3.35 45.25
N GLY A 63 14.19 3.36 46.60
CA GLY A 63 13.71 4.45 47.46
C GLY A 63 12.60 4.05 48.41
N LYS A 64 12.07 5.05 49.18
CA LYS A 64 11.13 4.83 50.29
C LYS A 64 9.79 4.16 49.93
N ARG A 65 9.38 4.20 48.66
CA ARG A 65 8.19 3.57 48.10
C ARG A 65 8.54 2.65 46.90
N GLY A 66 9.83 2.25 46.88
CA GLY A 66 10.33 1.37 45.86
C GLY A 66 9.83 -0.07 45.99
N GLY A 67 10.13 -0.91 45.06
CA GLY A 67 9.74 -2.30 44.99
C GLY A 67 9.67 -2.83 43.59
N LEU A 68 9.23 -4.05 43.43
CA LEU A 68 9.06 -4.72 42.17
C LEU A 68 7.79 -4.21 41.47
N ILE A 69 7.95 -3.76 40.23
CA ILE A 69 6.87 -3.23 39.39
C ILE A 69 7.04 -3.67 37.94
N GLU A 70 5.96 -3.69 37.19
CA GLU A 70 5.98 -3.94 35.76
C GLU A 70 6.39 -2.66 34.96
N SER A 71 7.47 -2.78 34.22
CA SER A 71 8.04 -1.64 33.43
C SER A 71 7.22 -1.25 32.20
N CYS A 72 6.41 -2.17 31.67
CA CYS A 72 5.64 -1.90 30.44
C CYS A 72 4.40 -1.00 30.65
N THR A 73 3.95 -0.81 31.89
CA THR A 73 2.78 0.01 32.24
C THR A 73 3.11 1.16 33.18
N THR A 74 4.34 1.23 33.68
CA THR A 74 4.80 2.27 34.61
C THR A 74 5.60 3.34 33.85
N PRO A 75 5.15 4.60 33.81
CA PRO A 75 5.93 5.70 33.25
C PRO A 75 7.20 6.00 34.05
N LEU A 76 8.29 6.34 33.38
CA LEU A 76 9.48 6.87 34.02
C LEU A 76 9.17 8.25 34.61
N ALA A 77 9.54 8.47 35.86
CA ALA A 77 9.36 9.77 36.53
C ALA A 77 10.69 10.44 36.82
N GLU A 78 10.63 11.75 37.10
CA GLU A 78 11.79 12.56 37.44
C GLU A 78 12.52 12.03 38.65
N GLY A 79 13.82 11.81 38.53
CA GLY A 79 14.68 11.30 39.62
C GLY A 79 14.44 9.82 40.00
N MET A 80 13.65 9.08 39.20
CA MET A 80 13.42 7.65 39.46
C MET A 80 14.69 6.85 39.18
N GLU A 81 15.02 5.94 40.13
CA GLU A 81 16.13 5.01 40.00
C GLU A 81 15.59 3.59 39.80
N VAL A 82 15.94 2.97 38.65
CA VAL A 82 15.42 1.67 38.26
C VAL A 82 16.55 0.64 38.10
N LEU A 83 16.38 -0.53 38.69
CA LEU A 83 17.27 -1.68 38.49
C LEU A 83 16.53 -2.77 37.70
N THR A 84 17.17 -3.25 36.62
CA THR A 84 16.58 -4.27 35.73
C THR A 84 17.08 -5.68 36.05
N HIS A 85 18.12 -5.82 36.87
CA HIS A 85 18.79 -7.10 37.16
C HIS A 85 19.18 -7.28 38.66
N SER A 86 18.44 -6.65 39.59
CA SER A 86 18.67 -6.95 41.01
C SER A 86 18.36 -8.41 41.32
N PRO A 87 18.93 -8.99 42.42
CA PRO A 87 18.60 -10.36 42.85
C PRO A 87 17.10 -10.59 42.96
N GLU A 88 16.36 -9.62 43.50
CA GLU A 88 14.90 -9.65 43.66
C GLU A 88 14.19 -9.70 42.31
N VAL A 89 14.63 -8.92 41.33
CA VAL A 89 14.10 -8.96 39.96
C VAL A 89 14.34 -10.31 39.29
N VAL A 90 15.56 -10.84 39.39
CA VAL A 90 15.91 -12.15 38.81
C VAL A 90 15.07 -13.25 39.45
N GLN A 91 14.94 -13.27 40.79
CA GLN A 91 14.13 -14.26 41.49
C GLN A 91 12.65 -14.18 41.10
N ALA A 92 12.10 -12.96 41.01
CA ALA A 92 10.72 -12.75 40.56
C ALA A 92 10.47 -13.29 39.16
N ARG A 93 11.35 -13.00 38.21
CA ARG A 93 11.25 -13.50 36.84
C ARG A 93 11.40 -15.02 36.75
N GLN A 94 12.32 -15.60 37.51
CA GLN A 94 12.46 -17.05 37.61
C GLN A 94 11.16 -17.71 38.10
N PHE A 95 10.57 -17.18 39.16
CA PHE A 95 9.28 -17.65 39.66
C PHE A 95 8.17 -17.56 38.61
N ILE A 96 8.05 -16.42 37.91
CA ILE A 96 7.04 -16.22 36.88
C ILE A 96 7.23 -17.21 35.72
N LEU A 97 8.46 -17.42 35.24
CA LEU A 97 8.75 -18.39 34.19
C LEU A 97 8.43 -19.82 34.62
N GLN A 98 8.76 -20.20 35.86
CA GLN A 98 8.40 -21.50 36.41
C GLN A 98 6.88 -21.72 36.44
N MET A 99 6.09 -20.66 36.77
CA MET A 99 4.63 -20.73 36.71
C MET A 99 4.13 -20.98 35.29
N TYR A 100 4.65 -20.26 34.28
CA TYR A 100 4.29 -20.53 32.88
C TYR A 100 4.63 -21.96 32.45
N LEU A 101 5.77 -22.48 32.86
CA LEU A 101 6.23 -23.82 32.49
C LEU A 101 5.47 -24.96 33.19
N ILE A 102 4.56 -24.69 34.15
CA ILE A 102 3.70 -25.72 34.74
C ILE A 102 2.81 -26.34 33.66
N ASP A 103 2.15 -25.55 32.88
CA ASP A 103 1.15 -26.00 31.90
C ASP A 103 1.68 -26.01 30.46
N HIS A 104 2.64 -25.16 30.13
CA HIS A 104 3.19 -25.06 28.78
C HIS A 104 3.77 -26.40 28.31
N ALA A 105 3.40 -26.81 27.09
CA ALA A 105 3.98 -28.01 26.45
C ALA A 105 5.49 -27.83 26.31
N LEU A 106 6.26 -28.85 26.70
CA LEU A 106 7.72 -28.84 26.56
C LEU A 106 8.12 -29.66 25.33
N ASP A 107 7.45 -29.38 24.22
CA ASP A 107 7.60 -30.05 22.92
C ASP A 107 8.35 -29.19 21.89
N CYS A 108 9.26 -28.34 22.35
CA CYS A 108 10.04 -27.41 21.52
C CYS A 108 10.61 -28.04 20.24
N PRO A 109 11.16 -29.28 20.25
CA PRO A 109 11.68 -29.89 19.02
C PRO A 109 10.66 -30.11 17.90
N THR A 110 9.36 -30.13 18.23
CA THR A 110 8.25 -30.29 17.27
C THR A 110 7.40 -29.03 17.15
N CYS A 111 7.83 -27.93 17.74
CA CYS A 111 7.11 -26.66 17.73
C CYS A 111 7.61 -25.76 16.61
N ASP A 112 6.70 -25.24 15.78
CA ASP A 112 7.06 -24.35 14.68
C ASP A 112 7.67 -23.01 15.11
N ALA A 113 7.49 -22.60 16.38
CA ALA A 113 8.15 -21.42 16.95
C ALA A 113 9.51 -21.72 17.60
N SER A 114 10.04 -22.92 17.51
CA SER A 114 11.33 -23.26 18.09
C SER A 114 12.45 -22.40 17.52
N GLY A 115 13.30 -21.85 18.40
CA GLY A 115 14.33 -20.87 18.03
C GLY A 115 13.82 -19.45 17.77
N GLN A 116 12.50 -19.20 17.86
CA GLN A 116 11.86 -17.90 17.70
C GLN A 116 10.84 -17.61 18.82
N CYS A 117 10.92 -18.38 19.92
CA CYS A 117 9.96 -18.34 21.02
C CYS A 117 10.49 -17.51 22.20
N TYR A 118 9.83 -16.40 22.49
CA TYR A 118 10.22 -15.51 23.60
C TYR A 118 10.18 -16.20 24.98
N LEU A 119 9.29 -17.18 25.17
CA LEU A 119 9.30 -17.96 26.39
C LEU A 119 10.54 -18.86 26.48
N GLN A 120 10.92 -19.50 25.38
CA GLN A 120 12.13 -20.32 25.30
C GLN A 120 13.38 -19.49 25.59
N ASP A 121 13.54 -18.33 24.96
CA ASP A 121 14.68 -17.44 25.15
C ASP A 121 14.78 -16.96 26.59
N ASN A 122 13.65 -16.55 27.19
CA ASN A 122 13.61 -16.14 28.58
C ASN A 122 13.94 -17.29 29.58
N THR A 123 13.56 -18.51 29.21
CA THR A 123 13.89 -19.70 30.02
C THR A 123 15.42 -19.91 30.07
N TYR A 124 16.10 -19.76 28.93
CA TYR A 124 17.56 -19.83 28.86
C TYR A 124 18.23 -18.64 29.57
N LEU A 125 17.75 -17.41 29.28
CA LEU A 125 18.30 -16.19 29.88
C LEU A 125 18.29 -16.22 31.45
N HIS A 126 17.28 -16.83 32.04
CA HIS A 126 17.11 -16.90 33.49
C HIS A 126 17.56 -18.24 34.10
N ASN A 127 18.26 -19.08 33.32
CA ASN A 127 18.81 -20.38 33.77
C ASN A 127 17.78 -21.30 34.42
N ILE A 128 16.59 -21.43 33.83
CA ILE A 128 15.56 -22.33 34.35
C ILE A 128 15.88 -23.75 33.90
N ASN A 129 16.63 -24.49 34.73
CA ASN A 129 17.03 -25.87 34.45
C ASN A 129 16.08 -26.91 35.04
N ALA A 130 15.26 -26.52 35.99
CA ALA A 130 14.26 -27.38 36.66
C ALA A 130 13.05 -26.56 37.08
N ASN A 131 11.90 -27.19 37.10
CA ASN A 131 10.69 -26.61 37.69
C ASN A 131 10.31 -27.36 38.96
N PRO A 132 10.32 -26.71 40.14
CA PRO A 132 9.90 -27.32 41.40
C PRO A 132 8.39 -27.57 41.44
N TYR A 133 7.61 -26.84 40.64
CA TYR A 133 6.16 -26.98 40.59
C TYR A 133 5.79 -27.99 39.51
N ARG A 134 5.14 -29.08 39.90
CA ARG A 134 4.81 -30.19 39.02
C ARG A 134 3.34 -30.54 39.09
N ARG A 135 2.74 -30.70 37.91
CA ARG A 135 1.46 -31.38 37.71
C ARG A 135 1.49 -32.12 36.39
N PRO A 136 0.59 -33.10 36.14
CA PRO A 136 0.47 -33.72 34.83
C PRO A 136 0.18 -32.65 33.74
N LYS A 137 0.94 -32.68 32.63
CA LYS A 137 0.68 -31.84 31.45
C LYS A 137 -0.63 -32.28 30.78
N LEU A 138 -1.44 -31.31 30.45
CA LEU A 138 -2.63 -31.53 29.66
C LEU A 138 -2.24 -31.43 28.18
N ALA A 139 -1.87 -32.57 27.60
CA ALA A 139 -1.57 -32.61 26.17
C ALA A 139 -2.85 -32.35 25.33
N GLN A 140 -2.77 -31.42 24.38
CA GLN A 140 -3.86 -31.08 23.47
C GLN A 140 -3.45 -31.30 22.03
N SER A 141 -4.42 -31.64 21.15
CA SER A 141 -4.27 -31.63 19.72
C SER A 141 -4.33 -30.20 19.20
N TYR A 142 -3.89 -29.99 17.98
CA TYR A 142 -4.14 -28.76 17.27
C TYR A 142 -5.64 -28.57 17.03
N GLU A 143 -6.11 -27.34 17.22
CA GLU A 143 -7.41 -26.88 16.73
C GLU A 143 -7.18 -26.08 15.45
N HIS A 144 -7.88 -26.42 14.39
CA HIS A 144 -7.85 -25.67 13.15
C HIS A 144 -8.83 -24.50 13.27
N PHE A 145 -8.30 -23.28 13.40
CA PHE A 145 -9.14 -22.09 13.47
C PHE A 145 -9.62 -21.64 12.09
N SER A 146 -8.85 -21.95 11.05
CA SER A 146 -9.18 -21.74 9.65
C SER A 146 -8.27 -22.60 8.77
N ASP A 147 -8.39 -22.47 7.44
CA ASP A 147 -7.49 -23.16 6.51
C ASP A 147 -6.03 -22.71 6.62
N THR A 148 -5.76 -21.54 7.19
CA THR A 148 -4.41 -20.96 7.31
C THR A 148 -3.86 -20.92 8.74
N ILE A 149 -4.70 -21.04 9.78
CA ILE A 149 -4.33 -20.77 11.17
C ILE A 149 -4.62 -21.99 12.04
N ASP A 150 -3.58 -22.50 12.66
CA ASP A 150 -3.65 -23.53 13.69
C ASP A 150 -3.46 -22.94 15.09
N TYR A 151 -4.18 -23.48 16.07
CA TYR A 151 -4.05 -23.14 17.48
C TYR A 151 -3.73 -24.38 18.31
N LYS A 152 -2.80 -24.24 19.25
CA LYS A 152 -2.47 -25.28 20.22
C LYS A 152 -2.54 -24.72 21.63
N TRP A 153 -3.59 -25.09 22.34
CA TRP A 153 -3.94 -24.54 23.65
C TRP A 153 -2.83 -24.71 24.70
N ASP A 154 -2.22 -25.88 24.80
CA ASP A 154 -1.19 -26.20 25.78
C ASP A 154 0.15 -25.47 25.59
N ARG A 155 0.30 -24.72 24.47
CA ARG A 155 1.39 -23.77 24.20
C ARG A 155 1.01 -22.32 24.54
N CYS A 156 -0.27 -22.04 24.75
CA CYS A 156 -0.75 -20.69 25.01
C CYS A 156 -0.37 -20.22 26.43
N ILE A 157 0.14 -18.99 26.55
CA ILE A 157 0.47 -18.35 27.83
C ILE A 157 -0.54 -17.25 28.21
N MET A 158 -1.67 -17.19 27.57
CA MET A 158 -2.77 -16.23 27.80
C MET A 158 -2.31 -14.76 27.85
N CYS A 159 -1.36 -14.39 27.03
CA CYS A 159 -0.82 -13.01 26.97
C CYS A 159 -1.74 -12.00 26.28
N ASN A 160 -2.77 -12.47 25.59
CA ASN A 160 -3.77 -11.68 24.85
C ASN A 160 -3.20 -10.74 23.79
N ARG A 161 -1.98 -10.95 23.26
CA ARG A 161 -1.50 -10.16 22.12
C ARG A 161 -2.39 -10.35 20.88
N CYS A 162 -2.79 -11.60 20.60
CA CYS A 162 -3.60 -11.97 19.45
C CYS A 162 -5.00 -11.33 19.48
N THR A 163 -5.68 -11.34 20.63
CA THR A 163 -7.00 -10.72 20.78
C THR A 163 -6.90 -9.21 20.65
N ARG A 164 -5.87 -8.60 21.27
CA ARG A 164 -5.67 -7.15 21.20
C ARG A 164 -5.27 -6.67 19.80
N VAL A 165 -4.42 -7.37 19.05
CA VAL A 165 -4.12 -6.98 17.67
C VAL A 165 -5.36 -7.07 16.80
N CYS A 166 -6.20 -8.09 17.00
CA CYS A 166 -7.44 -8.26 16.28
C CYS A 166 -8.45 -7.14 16.55
N ASP A 167 -8.51 -6.63 17.79
CA ASP A 167 -9.38 -5.50 18.19
C ASP A 167 -8.74 -4.12 17.87
N GLU A 168 -7.53 -3.89 18.40
CA GLU A 168 -6.94 -2.55 18.42
C GLU A 168 -6.39 -2.10 17.07
N VAL A 169 -5.91 -3.03 16.24
CA VAL A 169 -5.27 -2.75 14.96
C VAL A 169 -6.16 -3.15 13.79
N ILE A 170 -6.60 -4.41 13.77
CA ILE A 170 -7.42 -4.92 12.66
C ILE A 170 -8.87 -4.42 12.77
N GLY A 171 -9.38 -4.28 14.00
CA GLY A 171 -10.70 -3.71 14.29
C GLY A 171 -11.88 -4.67 14.11
N VAL A 172 -11.65 -5.97 13.96
CA VAL A 172 -12.70 -6.97 13.65
C VAL A 172 -13.11 -7.87 14.82
N ILE A 173 -12.28 -8.03 15.86
CA ILE A 173 -12.56 -8.86 17.06
C ILE A 173 -12.98 -10.29 16.68
N ALA A 174 -12.28 -10.92 15.76
CA ALA A 174 -12.60 -12.28 15.32
C ALA A 174 -12.19 -13.37 16.33
N ILE A 175 -11.26 -13.07 17.25
CA ILE A 175 -10.81 -13.97 18.30
C ILE A 175 -10.85 -13.29 19.66
N GLU A 176 -11.16 -14.04 20.71
CA GLU A 176 -11.29 -13.56 22.07
C GLU A 176 -10.74 -14.55 23.10
N ALA A 177 -10.61 -14.13 24.35
CA ALA A 177 -10.28 -15.01 25.46
C ALA A 177 -11.56 -15.60 26.04
N GLY A 178 -11.72 -16.90 25.94
CA GLY A 178 -12.85 -17.64 26.49
C GLY A 178 -12.47 -18.48 27.73
N GLY A 179 -13.46 -19.10 28.36
CA GLY A 179 -13.26 -19.97 29.53
C GLY A 179 -12.82 -19.24 30.80
N ARG A 180 -12.48 -20.01 31.80
CA ARG A 180 -12.01 -19.48 33.10
C ARG A 180 -10.96 -20.38 33.72
N SER A 181 -10.05 -19.79 34.49
CA SER A 181 -9.02 -20.54 35.25
C SER A 181 -8.20 -21.45 34.34
N LEU A 182 -8.16 -22.74 34.61
CA LEU A 182 -7.41 -23.73 33.85
C LEU A 182 -8.02 -24.05 32.46
N GLU A 183 -9.26 -23.63 32.22
CA GLU A 183 -9.94 -23.80 30.94
C GLU A 183 -9.90 -22.50 30.10
N ALA A 184 -9.17 -21.49 30.57
CA ALA A 184 -8.99 -20.26 29.83
C ALA A 184 -8.25 -20.56 28.52
N THR A 185 -8.81 -20.12 27.44
CA THR A 185 -8.29 -20.35 26.06
C THR A 185 -8.52 -19.15 25.17
N ILE A 186 -7.81 -19.11 24.05
CA ILE A 186 -8.17 -18.22 22.94
C ILE A 186 -9.12 -19.00 22.03
N THR A 187 -10.17 -18.37 21.61
CA THR A 187 -11.21 -18.98 20.77
C THR A 187 -11.70 -18.01 19.70
N PRO A 188 -12.09 -18.48 18.52
CA PRO A 188 -12.87 -17.68 17.60
C PRO A 188 -14.17 -17.20 18.26
N ALA A 189 -14.70 -16.07 17.82
CA ALA A 189 -15.98 -15.54 18.27
C ALA A 189 -17.07 -16.64 18.15
N TYR A 190 -17.81 -16.85 19.22
CA TYR A 190 -18.84 -17.91 19.34
C TYR A 190 -18.35 -19.35 19.15
N GLY A 191 -17.04 -19.62 19.08
CA GLY A 191 -16.48 -20.97 18.90
C GLY A 191 -16.73 -21.58 17.51
N ILE A 192 -16.97 -20.74 16.50
CA ILE A 192 -17.15 -21.14 15.09
C ILE A 192 -15.83 -21.00 14.34
N ASP A 193 -15.75 -21.49 13.11
CA ASP A 193 -14.56 -21.30 12.26
C ASP A 193 -14.28 -19.82 12.01
N LEU A 194 -13.01 -19.42 11.93
CA LEU A 194 -12.64 -18.02 11.70
C LEU A 194 -13.15 -17.49 10.36
N SER A 195 -13.28 -18.36 9.34
CA SER A 195 -13.83 -17.98 8.03
C SER A 195 -15.30 -17.57 8.09
N ASP A 196 -16.04 -18.04 9.12
CA ASP A 196 -17.44 -17.68 9.36
C ASP A 196 -17.58 -16.44 10.26
N THR A 197 -16.48 -15.82 10.64
CA THR A 197 -16.43 -14.58 11.45
C THR A 197 -16.06 -13.37 10.59
N LEU A 198 -15.79 -12.23 11.24
CA LEU A 198 -15.23 -11.05 10.56
C LEU A 198 -13.71 -11.15 10.33
N CYS A 199 -13.11 -12.31 10.47
CA CYS A 199 -11.68 -12.52 10.25
C CYS A 199 -11.28 -12.12 8.83
N THR A 200 -10.23 -11.30 8.71
CA THR A 200 -9.68 -10.84 7.42
C THR A 200 -8.51 -11.69 6.95
N ASN A 201 -8.26 -12.83 7.58
CA ASN A 201 -7.16 -13.76 7.28
C ASN A 201 -5.76 -13.08 7.22
N CYS A 202 -5.55 -12.02 7.99
CA CYS A 202 -4.33 -11.20 7.93
C CYS A 202 -3.08 -11.85 8.56
N GLY A 203 -3.23 -12.95 9.30
CA GLY A 203 -2.14 -13.66 9.99
C GLY A 203 -1.50 -12.91 11.17
N MET A 204 -2.07 -11.76 11.58
CA MET A 204 -1.46 -10.94 12.65
C MET A 204 -1.52 -11.60 14.03
N CYS A 205 -2.51 -12.43 14.28
CA CYS A 205 -2.58 -13.22 15.52
C CYS A 205 -1.40 -14.22 15.64
N ILE A 206 -0.94 -14.77 14.52
CA ILE A 206 0.29 -15.58 14.44
C ILE A 206 1.52 -14.69 14.70
N ALA A 207 1.59 -13.56 14.00
CA ALA A 207 2.74 -12.66 14.01
C ALA A 207 3.08 -12.12 15.40
N VAL A 208 2.06 -11.77 16.19
CA VAL A 208 2.24 -11.22 17.53
C VAL A 208 2.32 -12.30 18.62
N CYS A 209 2.08 -13.57 18.29
CA CYS A 209 2.14 -14.65 19.28
C CYS A 209 3.60 -14.84 19.73
N PRO A 210 3.91 -14.69 21.06
CA PRO A 210 5.28 -14.79 21.53
C PRO A 210 5.76 -16.24 21.73
N VAL A 211 4.88 -17.19 21.44
CA VAL A 211 5.09 -18.64 21.58
C VAL A 211 4.47 -19.38 20.40
N GLY A 212 4.63 -20.69 20.30
CA GLY A 212 4.06 -21.52 19.23
C GLY A 212 2.61 -21.96 19.46
N ALA A 213 1.77 -21.09 20.05
CA ALA A 213 0.36 -21.41 20.26
C ALA A 213 -0.49 -21.15 19.02
N LEU A 214 -0.28 -20.02 18.34
CA LEU A 214 -0.88 -19.72 17.04
C LEU A 214 0.21 -19.86 15.98
N THR A 215 -0.01 -20.70 14.98
CA THR A 215 0.97 -21.04 13.98
C THR A 215 0.36 -21.02 12.58
N ASP A 216 1.23 -20.86 11.59
CA ASP A 216 0.92 -20.89 10.18
C ASP A 216 0.78 -22.36 9.73
N ARG A 217 -0.40 -22.75 9.33
CA ARG A 217 -0.70 -24.13 8.93
C ARG A 217 0.08 -24.57 7.68
N HIS A 218 0.37 -23.62 6.76
CA HIS A 218 1.14 -23.88 5.54
C HIS A 218 2.65 -23.98 5.83
N PHE A 219 3.09 -23.53 7.00
CA PHE A 219 4.47 -23.57 7.43
C PHE A 219 4.78 -24.68 8.45
N ALA A 220 3.84 -25.57 8.71
CA ALA A 220 4.03 -26.70 9.63
C ALA A 220 5.25 -27.56 9.20
N HIS A 221 6.06 -27.96 10.18
CA HIS A 221 7.29 -28.73 9.95
C HIS A 221 8.32 -28.04 9.05
N HIS A 222 8.48 -26.72 9.25
CA HIS A 222 9.37 -25.87 8.44
C HIS A 222 10.85 -26.30 8.52
N PRO A 223 11.65 -26.00 7.49
CA PRO A 223 13.09 -26.13 7.57
C PRO A 223 13.69 -25.12 8.57
N TRP A 224 14.72 -25.54 9.30
CA TRP A 224 15.44 -24.69 10.24
C TRP A 224 16.27 -23.60 9.54
N GLU A 225 16.70 -23.86 8.33
CA GLU A 225 17.46 -22.91 7.54
C GLU A 225 16.57 -22.26 6.50
N VAL A 226 16.39 -20.97 6.62
CA VAL A 226 15.68 -20.13 5.65
C VAL A 226 16.51 -18.89 5.35
N ASP A 227 16.50 -18.48 4.09
CA ASP A 227 17.01 -17.19 3.64
C ASP A 227 15.87 -16.18 3.68
N SER A 228 16.12 -14.98 4.17
CA SER A 228 15.12 -13.90 4.19
C SER A 228 15.54 -12.74 3.30
N THR A 229 14.61 -12.19 2.55
CA THR A 229 14.84 -11.06 1.64
C THR A 229 13.79 -9.98 1.85
N GLU A 230 14.22 -8.80 2.30
CA GLU A 230 13.33 -7.64 2.41
C GLU A 230 12.96 -7.13 1.02
N THR A 231 11.66 -7.03 0.74
CA THR A 231 11.13 -6.51 -0.53
C THR A 231 9.84 -5.72 -0.32
N VAL A 232 9.27 -5.17 -1.39
CA VAL A 232 8.00 -4.43 -1.36
C VAL A 232 6.87 -5.30 -1.86
N CYS A 233 5.71 -5.22 -1.21
CA CYS A 233 4.50 -5.91 -1.60
C CYS A 233 4.02 -5.47 -2.99
N GLY A 234 3.67 -6.43 -3.84
CA GLY A 234 3.20 -6.19 -5.20
C GLY A 234 1.67 -6.18 -5.37
N PHE A 235 0.89 -6.10 -4.28
CA PHE A 235 -0.57 -6.25 -4.36
C PHE A 235 -1.36 -4.94 -4.31
N CYS A 236 -0.87 -3.92 -3.60
CA CYS A 236 -1.55 -2.62 -3.56
C CYS A 236 -0.56 -1.47 -3.37
N ASP A 237 -1.05 -0.25 -3.60
CA ASP A 237 -0.29 0.99 -3.64
C ASP A 237 0.18 1.54 -2.28
N VAL A 238 -0.12 0.86 -1.18
CA VAL A 238 0.37 1.24 0.17
C VAL A 238 1.88 1.10 0.31
N GLY A 239 2.52 0.17 -0.44
CA GLY A 239 3.98 0.01 -0.41
C GLY A 239 4.51 -0.68 0.84
N CYS A 240 3.81 -1.70 1.36
CA CYS A 240 4.23 -2.46 2.53
C CYS A 240 5.57 -3.16 2.32
N THR A 241 6.44 -3.13 3.33
CA THR A 241 7.65 -3.94 3.37
C THR A 241 7.30 -5.35 3.82
N LEU A 242 7.71 -6.35 3.04
CA LEU A 242 7.57 -7.76 3.34
C LEU A 242 8.95 -8.40 3.55
N ASN A 243 8.98 -9.49 4.32
CA ASN A 243 10.17 -10.32 4.51
C ASN A 243 9.88 -11.78 4.18
N PRO A 244 9.76 -12.13 2.88
CA PRO A 244 9.62 -13.51 2.46
C PRO A 244 10.83 -14.33 2.90
N GLU A 245 10.56 -15.51 3.43
CA GLU A 245 11.55 -16.51 3.80
C GLU A 245 11.51 -17.68 2.84
N THR A 246 12.69 -18.01 2.28
CA THR A 246 12.84 -19.06 1.27
C THR A 246 13.67 -20.22 1.77
N ASN A 247 13.39 -21.39 1.26
CA ASN A 247 14.23 -22.56 1.39
C ASN A 247 14.25 -23.27 0.04
N ARG A 248 15.45 -23.47 -0.51
CA ARG A 248 15.70 -24.12 -1.82
C ARG A 248 14.91 -23.47 -2.96
N GLY A 249 14.84 -22.14 -2.99
CA GLY A 249 14.15 -21.40 -4.05
C GLY A 249 12.61 -21.39 -3.96
N VAL A 250 12.05 -21.86 -2.84
CA VAL A 250 10.61 -21.86 -2.58
C VAL A 250 10.31 -20.92 -1.43
N VAL A 251 9.37 -19.96 -1.61
CA VAL A 251 8.89 -19.13 -0.52
C VAL A 251 8.10 -20.02 0.45
N ARG A 252 8.48 -19.98 1.72
CA ARG A 252 7.86 -20.81 2.76
C ARG A 252 6.87 -20.05 3.60
N ARG A 253 7.18 -18.79 3.91
CA ARG A 253 6.30 -17.87 4.62
C ARG A 253 6.74 -16.43 4.41
N VAL A 254 5.90 -15.49 4.84
CA VAL A 254 6.27 -14.08 5.04
C VAL A 254 6.38 -13.82 6.55
N SER A 255 7.58 -13.49 7.02
CA SER A 255 7.84 -13.08 8.40
C SER A 255 7.69 -11.56 8.58
N HIS A 256 7.87 -11.07 9.81
CA HIS A 256 7.51 -9.71 10.18
C HIS A 256 8.74 -8.91 10.60
N LEU A 257 8.96 -7.76 9.95
CA LEU A 257 10.00 -6.78 10.29
C LEU A 257 9.38 -5.67 11.14
N TRP A 258 9.35 -5.87 12.44
CA TRP A 258 8.84 -4.86 13.37
C TRP A 258 9.70 -3.59 13.28
N ASP A 259 9.05 -2.43 13.35
CA ASP A 259 9.67 -1.10 13.24
C ASP A 259 10.26 -0.76 11.84
N ARG A 260 9.90 -1.52 10.78
CA ARG A 260 10.33 -1.24 9.40
C ARG A 260 9.15 -1.08 8.44
N GLY A 261 9.41 -0.30 7.40
CA GLY A 261 8.44 -0.02 6.34
C GLY A 261 7.21 0.75 6.83
N VAL A 262 6.34 1.11 5.92
CA VAL A 262 5.08 1.83 6.21
C VAL A 262 4.09 1.00 7.02
N ASN A 263 4.23 -0.31 6.99
CA ASN A 263 3.37 -1.27 7.68
C ASN A 263 3.90 -1.68 9.05
N HIS A 264 5.09 -1.25 9.47
CA HIS A 264 5.70 -1.62 10.76
C HIS A 264 5.60 -3.11 11.10
N GLY A 265 5.76 -3.97 10.09
CA GLY A 265 5.63 -5.42 10.23
C GLY A 265 4.20 -5.96 10.20
N TYR A 266 3.17 -5.13 10.14
CA TYR A 266 1.80 -5.61 9.93
C TYR A 266 1.61 -6.12 8.50
N THR A 267 0.78 -7.16 8.36
CA THR A 267 0.41 -7.74 7.08
C THR A 267 -1.12 -7.78 6.93
N CYS A 268 -1.57 -7.84 5.71
CA CYS A 268 -2.93 -8.23 5.35
C CYS A 268 -2.91 -9.64 4.74
N GLU A 269 -4.06 -10.18 4.40
CA GLU A 269 -4.19 -11.49 3.76
C GLU A 269 -3.26 -11.63 2.54
N ARG A 270 -3.32 -10.70 1.58
CA ARG A 270 -2.48 -10.72 0.37
C ARG A 270 -1.00 -10.63 0.69
N GLY A 271 -0.62 -9.75 1.63
CA GLY A 271 0.78 -9.60 2.05
C GLY A 271 1.31 -10.83 2.79
N LYS A 272 0.46 -11.55 3.52
CA LYS A 272 0.84 -12.74 4.29
C LYS A 272 0.88 -14.01 3.44
N TRP A 273 -0.15 -14.24 2.61
CA TRP A 273 -0.35 -15.49 1.89
C TRP A 273 -0.18 -15.37 0.37
N GLY A 274 -0.18 -14.16 -0.17
CA GLY A 274 -0.13 -13.96 -1.63
C GLY A 274 1.13 -14.49 -2.32
N HIS A 275 2.15 -14.91 -1.57
CA HIS A 275 3.30 -15.61 -2.13
C HIS A 275 2.92 -16.98 -2.75
N GLU A 276 1.81 -17.58 -2.36
CA GLU A 276 1.31 -18.82 -2.94
C GLU A 276 0.91 -18.63 -4.40
N GLU A 277 0.43 -17.43 -4.77
CA GLU A 277 0.14 -17.10 -6.17
C GLU A 277 1.40 -17.13 -7.03
N ILE A 278 2.56 -16.72 -6.50
CA ILE A 278 3.81 -16.71 -7.25
C ILE A 278 4.19 -18.11 -7.76
N GLN A 279 3.92 -19.12 -6.95
CA GLN A 279 4.27 -20.52 -7.20
C GLN A 279 3.08 -21.37 -7.66
N HIS A 280 1.99 -20.72 -8.08
CA HIS A 280 0.79 -21.41 -8.52
C HIS A 280 1.03 -22.16 -9.83
N PRO A 281 0.51 -23.40 -10.00
CA PRO A 281 0.74 -24.21 -11.19
C PRO A 281 0.13 -23.64 -12.47
N ASP A 282 -0.87 -22.76 -12.37
CA ASP A 282 -1.49 -22.10 -13.54
C ASP A 282 -0.64 -20.96 -14.14
N ARG A 283 0.58 -20.76 -13.65
CA ARG A 283 1.48 -19.74 -14.21
C ARG A 283 1.82 -20.05 -15.68
N LEU A 284 1.99 -18.98 -16.45
CA LEU A 284 2.54 -19.09 -17.80
C LEU A 284 4.05 -19.34 -17.73
N PHE A 285 4.51 -20.43 -18.32
CA PHE A 285 5.91 -20.85 -18.25
C PHE A 285 6.68 -20.54 -19.53
N TYR A 286 6.04 -20.67 -20.71
CA TYR A 286 6.69 -20.59 -22.00
C TYR A 286 5.98 -19.59 -22.92
N PRO A 287 6.70 -18.90 -23.83
CA PRO A 287 6.08 -18.12 -24.88
C PRO A 287 5.15 -18.98 -25.74
N SER A 288 4.10 -18.38 -26.23
CA SER A 288 3.20 -19.09 -27.15
C SER A 288 2.73 -18.19 -28.28
N VAL A 289 2.55 -18.79 -29.46
CA VAL A 289 2.16 -18.10 -30.70
C VAL A 289 0.90 -18.75 -31.27
N ARG A 290 -0.03 -17.94 -31.74
CA ARG A 290 -1.22 -18.37 -32.47
C ARG A 290 -0.92 -18.23 -33.97
N PRO A 291 -0.87 -19.31 -34.74
CA PRO A 291 -0.70 -19.23 -36.18
C PRO A 291 -1.98 -18.67 -36.84
N SER A 292 -1.89 -18.24 -38.08
CA SER A 292 -3.05 -17.76 -38.85
C SER A 292 -4.15 -18.83 -39.00
N THR A 293 -3.80 -20.11 -38.90
CA THR A 293 -4.72 -21.25 -38.90
C THR A 293 -4.28 -22.26 -37.84
N GLY A 294 -5.18 -22.60 -36.91
CA GLY A 294 -4.93 -23.61 -35.88
C GLY A 294 -4.87 -23.06 -34.42
N PRO A 295 -4.68 -23.95 -33.47
CA PRO A 295 -4.59 -23.57 -32.06
C PRO A 295 -3.26 -22.88 -31.76
N ARG A 296 -3.22 -22.14 -30.64
CA ARG A 296 -1.97 -21.61 -30.08
C ARG A 296 -1.06 -22.78 -29.65
N TYR A 297 0.26 -22.60 -29.85
CA TYR A 297 1.29 -23.55 -29.42
C TYR A 297 2.42 -22.85 -28.69
N GLU A 298 3.06 -23.55 -27.76
CA GLU A 298 4.26 -23.08 -27.07
C GLU A 298 5.45 -23.09 -28.03
N THR A 299 6.35 -22.10 -27.86
CA THR A 299 7.51 -21.92 -28.71
C THR A 299 8.70 -21.39 -27.89
N THR A 300 9.85 -21.22 -28.53
CA THR A 300 11.03 -20.59 -27.92
C THR A 300 10.90 -19.05 -27.85
N TRP A 301 11.65 -18.44 -26.95
CA TRP A 301 11.74 -16.98 -26.89
C TRP A 301 12.22 -16.35 -28.21
N ASP A 302 13.21 -16.96 -28.86
CA ASP A 302 13.75 -16.44 -30.11
C ASP A 302 12.69 -16.45 -31.24
N GLU A 303 11.95 -17.54 -31.38
CA GLU A 303 10.88 -17.64 -32.37
C GLU A 303 9.72 -16.68 -32.06
N ALA A 304 9.31 -16.55 -30.80
CA ALA A 304 8.27 -15.61 -30.41
C ALA A 304 8.68 -14.16 -30.67
N ILE A 305 9.88 -13.76 -30.25
CA ILE A 305 10.41 -12.40 -30.48
C ILE A 305 10.57 -12.10 -31.97
N ASP A 306 11.10 -13.06 -32.77
CA ASP A 306 11.22 -12.89 -34.23
C ASP A 306 9.85 -12.67 -34.86
N HIS A 307 8.85 -13.49 -34.50
CA HIS A 307 7.49 -13.33 -35.02
C HIS A 307 6.86 -11.99 -34.63
N VAL A 308 7.05 -11.55 -33.37
CA VAL A 308 6.56 -10.23 -32.94
C VAL A 308 7.22 -9.11 -33.71
N VAL A 309 8.55 -9.11 -33.84
CA VAL A 309 9.28 -8.04 -34.52
C VAL A 309 8.99 -7.99 -36.01
N GLU A 310 8.90 -9.13 -36.68
CA GLU A 310 8.54 -9.21 -38.11
C GLU A 310 7.14 -8.64 -38.36
N THR A 311 6.19 -8.94 -37.51
CA THR A 311 4.82 -8.45 -37.63
C THR A 311 4.72 -6.96 -37.28
N LEU A 312 5.26 -6.54 -36.12
CA LEU A 312 5.21 -5.14 -35.66
C LEU A 312 5.94 -4.18 -36.60
N ALA A 313 6.92 -4.66 -37.40
CA ALA A 313 7.58 -3.84 -38.41
C ALA A 313 6.61 -3.19 -39.40
N HIS A 314 5.44 -3.78 -39.64
CA HIS A 314 4.39 -3.28 -40.52
C HIS A 314 3.36 -2.37 -39.81
N HIS A 315 3.48 -2.18 -38.49
CA HIS A 315 2.51 -1.45 -37.65
C HIS A 315 3.17 -0.28 -36.88
N GLN A 316 4.08 0.46 -37.53
CA GLN A 316 4.76 1.60 -36.90
C GLN A 316 3.87 2.85 -36.83
N GLY A 317 4.29 3.83 -36.03
CA GLY A 317 3.57 5.08 -35.82
C GLY A 317 2.24 4.86 -35.10
N ASP A 318 1.24 5.62 -35.48
CA ASP A 318 -0.08 5.62 -34.85
C ASP A 318 -0.87 4.32 -35.03
N ALA A 319 -0.40 3.42 -35.89
CA ALA A 319 -0.94 2.06 -36.00
C ALA A 319 -0.61 1.15 -34.80
N PHE A 320 0.34 1.54 -33.99
CA PHE A 320 0.74 0.81 -32.79
C PHE A 320 0.27 1.51 -31.50
N ALA A 321 -0.09 0.74 -30.48
CA ALA A 321 -0.32 1.22 -29.13
C ALA A 321 0.23 0.26 -28.08
N ALA A 322 0.56 0.78 -26.90
CA ALA A 322 1.04 -0.01 -25.76
C ALA A 322 0.25 0.29 -24.48
N LEU A 323 -0.01 -0.74 -23.69
CA LEU A 323 -0.56 -0.61 -22.32
C LEU A 323 0.39 -1.20 -21.30
N VAL A 324 0.79 -0.36 -20.35
CA VAL A 324 1.68 -0.72 -19.23
C VAL A 324 0.86 -1.21 -18.06
N SER A 325 1.24 -2.35 -17.48
CA SER A 325 0.63 -2.79 -16.22
C SER A 325 0.97 -1.84 -15.08
N PRO A 326 0.00 -1.40 -14.27
CA PRO A 326 0.30 -0.63 -13.07
C PRO A 326 0.99 -1.45 -11.96
N ASP A 327 1.23 -2.75 -12.17
CA ASP A 327 2.06 -3.63 -11.33
C ASP A 327 3.49 -3.77 -11.85
N SER A 328 3.82 -3.11 -12.96
CA SER A 328 5.17 -3.08 -13.51
C SER A 328 6.07 -2.19 -12.66
N THR A 329 7.37 -2.48 -12.62
CA THR A 329 8.33 -1.61 -11.92
C THR A 329 8.47 -0.26 -12.64
N ASN A 330 9.04 0.73 -11.96
CA ASN A 330 9.36 2.02 -12.57
C ASN A 330 10.24 1.83 -13.81
N GLU A 331 11.21 0.92 -13.70
CA GLU A 331 12.13 0.60 -14.79
C GLU A 331 11.43 -0.06 -15.99
N GLU A 332 10.50 -0.98 -15.74
CA GLU A 332 9.70 -1.63 -16.79
C GLU A 332 8.85 -0.60 -17.54
N ALA A 333 8.14 0.26 -16.78
CA ALA A 333 7.30 1.31 -17.36
C ALA A 333 8.11 2.31 -18.21
N TYR A 334 9.26 2.74 -17.70
CA TYR A 334 10.15 3.66 -18.38
C TYR A 334 10.68 3.07 -19.69
N VAL A 335 11.12 1.82 -19.67
CA VAL A 335 11.68 1.13 -20.83
C VAL A 335 10.62 0.90 -21.90
N LEU A 336 9.39 0.50 -21.52
CA LEU A 336 8.29 0.35 -22.47
C LEU A 336 7.89 1.70 -23.06
N GLY A 337 7.93 2.79 -22.28
CA GLY A 337 7.74 4.15 -22.73
C GLY A 337 8.78 4.58 -23.78
N ALA A 338 10.05 4.25 -23.57
CA ALA A 338 11.12 4.50 -24.53
C ALA A 338 10.95 3.66 -25.81
N PHE A 339 10.59 2.38 -25.68
CA PHE A 339 10.30 1.50 -26.84
C PHE A 339 9.16 2.05 -27.70
N THR A 340 8.04 2.40 -27.08
CA THR A 340 6.86 2.92 -27.78
C THR A 340 7.19 4.20 -28.57
N ARG A 341 7.95 5.13 -27.97
CA ARG A 341 8.25 6.44 -28.56
C ARG A 341 9.44 6.43 -29.50
N ALA A 342 10.54 5.77 -29.12
CA ALA A 342 11.79 5.80 -29.86
C ALA A 342 11.98 4.63 -30.83
N VAL A 343 11.22 3.53 -30.69
CA VAL A 343 11.25 2.38 -31.62
C VAL A 343 10.01 2.36 -32.49
N MET A 344 8.83 2.33 -31.87
CA MET A 344 7.57 2.26 -32.64
C MET A 344 7.12 3.60 -33.20
N GLY A 345 7.60 4.74 -32.67
CA GLY A 345 7.37 6.06 -33.22
C GLY A 345 5.99 6.66 -32.92
N THR A 346 5.38 6.32 -31.78
CA THR A 346 4.08 6.85 -31.37
C THR A 346 4.04 7.23 -29.90
N ASN A 347 3.10 8.10 -29.52
CA ASN A 347 2.74 8.42 -28.15
C ASN A 347 1.50 7.65 -27.65
N ASN A 348 1.01 6.67 -28.40
CA ASN A 348 -0.10 5.80 -28.01
C ASN A 348 0.37 4.82 -26.92
N ILE A 349 0.58 5.34 -25.72
CA ILE A 349 0.95 4.56 -24.54
C ILE A 349 0.16 5.07 -23.36
N ASP A 350 -0.44 4.15 -22.62
CA ASP A 350 -1.14 4.47 -21.38
C ASP A 350 -0.98 3.32 -20.37
N ARG A 351 -1.48 3.52 -19.17
CA ARG A 351 -1.63 2.50 -18.15
C ARG A 351 -2.78 1.55 -18.51
N HIS A 352 -2.67 0.30 -18.15
CA HIS A 352 -3.75 -0.68 -18.31
C HIS A 352 -4.79 -0.45 -17.20
N LEU A 353 -5.72 0.46 -17.42
CA LEU A 353 -6.73 0.91 -16.46
C LEU A 353 -8.14 0.46 -16.84
N SER A 354 -8.98 0.30 -15.83
CA SER A 354 -10.43 0.27 -16.06
C SER A 354 -10.94 1.66 -16.51
N PRO A 355 -12.11 1.75 -17.16
CA PRO A 355 -12.70 3.04 -17.51
C PRO A 355 -12.87 3.97 -16.31
N ALA A 356 -13.30 3.45 -15.17
CA ALA A 356 -13.46 4.21 -13.94
C ALA A 356 -12.13 4.80 -13.44
N GLN A 357 -11.05 4.01 -13.42
CA GLN A 357 -9.72 4.49 -13.05
C GLN A 357 -9.21 5.58 -13.99
N ALA A 358 -9.42 5.44 -15.29
CA ALA A 358 -9.02 6.43 -16.27
C ALA A 358 -9.80 7.75 -16.15
N LEU A 359 -11.10 7.69 -15.85
CA LEU A 359 -11.93 8.87 -15.58
C LEU A 359 -11.50 9.60 -14.32
N VAL A 360 -11.20 8.87 -13.24
CA VAL A 360 -10.66 9.43 -11.99
C VAL A 360 -9.31 10.10 -12.23
N ALA A 361 -8.40 9.45 -12.97
CA ALA A 361 -7.12 10.02 -13.33
C ALA A 361 -7.28 11.35 -14.07
N SER A 362 -8.18 11.40 -15.05
CA SER A 362 -8.48 12.62 -15.81
C SER A 362 -9.07 13.73 -14.94
N ALA A 363 -9.95 13.41 -13.99
CA ALA A 363 -10.53 14.37 -13.07
C ALA A 363 -9.47 14.98 -12.12
N ILE A 364 -8.55 14.15 -11.60
CA ILE A 364 -7.46 14.61 -10.74
C ILE A 364 -6.48 15.46 -11.55
N GLU A 365 -6.10 15.03 -12.74
CA GLU A 365 -5.22 15.81 -13.62
C GLU A 365 -5.82 17.17 -13.96
N ALA A 366 -7.12 17.25 -14.20
CA ALA A 366 -7.81 18.52 -14.43
C ALA A 366 -7.76 19.45 -13.19
N ALA A 367 -7.82 18.91 -11.98
CA ALA A 367 -7.79 19.65 -10.73
C ALA A 367 -6.38 20.07 -10.29
N THR A 368 -5.35 19.26 -10.56
CA THR A 368 -3.99 19.42 -9.99
C THR A 368 -2.89 19.60 -11.04
N GLY A 369 -3.22 19.47 -12.31
CA GLY A 369 -2.25 19.51 -13.42
C GLY A 369 -1.51 18.19 -13.65
N THR A 370 -1.58 17.22 -12.72
CA THR A 370 -0.97 15.88 -12.83
C THR A 370 -1.85 14.83 -12.18
N ASP A 371 -1.73 13.57 -12.60
CA ASP A 371 -2.42 12.47 -11.93
C ASP A 371 -1.62 12.01 -10.71
N ILE A 372 -2.07 12.40 -9.52
CA ILE A 372 -1.44 12.06 -8.24
C ILE A 372 -2.34 11.15 -7.40
N SER A 373 -1.73 10.16 -6.73
CA SER A 373 -2.43 9.28 -5.79
C SER A 373 -2.50 9.86 -4.38
N GLY A 374 -1.43 10.48 -3.92
CA GLY A 374 -1.37 11.09 -2.59
C GLY A 374 -0.59 12.39 -2.55
N THR A 375 -1.00 13.29 -1.65
CA THR A 375 -0.35 14.59 -1.44
C THR A 375 0.60 14.60 -0.25
N ASN A 376 0.49 13.62 0.65
CA ASN A 376 1.21 13.55 1.92
C ASN A 376 1.63 12.11 2.21
N SER A 377 2.54 11.94 3.18
CA SER A 377 2.95 10.63 3.62
C SER A 377 1.82 9.85 4.29
N LEU A 378 1.92 8.52 4.24
CA LEU A 378 0.99 7.64 4.95
C LEU A 378 0.89 7.99 6.44
N GLN A 379 2.01 8.34 7.06
CA GLN A 379 2.04 8.73 8.47
C GLN A 379 1.19 9.99 8.71
N GLU A 380 1.34 11.04 7.89
CA GLU A 380 0.56 12.28 8.06
C GLU A 380 -0.93 12.06 7.82
N LEU A 381 -1.29 11.26 6.79
CA LEU A 381 -2.67 11.03 6.39
C LEU A 381 -3.45 10.11 7.33
N PHE A 382 -2.77 9.12 7.93
CA PHE A 382 -3.45 8.04 8.64
C PHE A 382 -3.07 7.95 10.12
N THR A 383 -1.91 8.43 10.53
CA THR A 383 -1.42 8.30 11.91
C THR A 383 -1.46 9.62 12.67
N ASP A 384 -1.02 10.71 12.06
CA ASP A 384 -0.87 12.01 12.75
C ASP A 384 -2.12 12.89 12.64
N VAL A 385 -3.02 12.55 11.74
CA VAL A 385 -4.28 13.25 11.51
C VAL A 385 -5.21 13.23 12.72
N LYS A 386 -5.99 14.32 12.93
CA LYS A 386 -6.98 14.43 14.00
C LYS A 386 -8.44 14.28 13.52
N ALA A 387 -8.67 14.52 12.24
CA ALA A 387 -9.97 14.32 11.63
C ALA A 387 -9.83 13.95 10.15
N GLY A 388 -10.85 13.30 9.59
CA GLY A 388 -10.84 12.99 8.16
C GLY A 388 -12.19 12.55 7.62
N LEU A 389 -12.29 12.64 6.30
CA LEU A 389 -13.35 11.99 5.52
C LEU A 389 -12.78 10.72 4.90
N VAL A 390 -13.49 9.62 5.03
CA VAL A 390 -13.22 8.36 4.32
C VAL A 390 -14.39 8.11 3.38
N VAL A 391 -14.15 8.11 2.08
CA VAL A 391 -15.18 8.07 1.04
C VAL A 391 -14.99 6.86 0.14
N GLY A 392 -16.05 6.07 -0.05
CA GLY A 392 -16.06 4.96 -1.00
C GLY A 392 -16.21 3.59 -0.37
N PRO A 393 -15.74 2.55 -1.06
CA PRO A 393 -15.89 1.16 -0.64
C PRO A 393 -15.03 0.81 0.60
N ASP A 394 -15.14 -0.44 1.00
CA ASP A 394 -14.47 -0.98 2.18
C ASP A 394 -12.95 -1.04 2.03
N ILE A 395 -12.24 0.01 2.48
CA ILE A 395 -10.78 0.06 2.49
C ILE A 395 -10.15 -0.99 3.43
N THR A 396 -10.93 -1.62 4.31
CA THR A 396 -10.44 -2.70 5.16
C THR A 396 -10.14 -3.97 4.36
N LYS A 397 -10.73 -4.09 3.16
CA LYS A 397 -10.49 -5.18 2.20
C LYS A 397 -9.51 -4.80 1.10
N THR A 398 -9.58 -3.57 0.62
CA THR A 398 -8.80 -3.13 -0.54
C THR A 398 -7.38 -2.69 -0.16
N GLU A 399 -7.23 -1.84 0.86
CA GLU A 399 -5.96 -1.39 1.43
C GLU A 399 -5.92 -1.57 2.96
N PRO A 400 -5.91 -2.81 3.45
CA PRO A 400 -6.10 -3.10 4.87
C PRO A 400 -5.10 -2.39 5.79
N ILE A 401 -3.84 -2.25 5.37
CA ILE A 401 -2.82 -1.58 6.19
C ILE A 401 -3.15 -0.09 6.40
N ALA A 402 -3.71 0.58 5.40
CA ALA A 402 -4.18 1.96 5.56
C ALA A 402 -5.30 2.02 6.62
N SER A 403 -6.24 1.07 6.60
CA SER A 403 -7.30 1.00 7.61
C SER A 403 -6.76 0.73 9.02
N TYR A 404 -5.70 -0.07 9.17
CA TYR A 404 -5.07 -0.32 10.48
C TYR A 404 -4.55 0.97 11.10
N TRP A 405 -3.97 1.86 10.30
CA TRP A 405 -3.51 3.16 10.77
C TRP A 405 -4.68 4.09 11.15
N LEU A 406 -5.82 4.02 10.48
CA LEU A 406 -7.02 4.74 10.91
C LEU A 406 -7.52 4.26 12.28
N TYR A 407 -7.57 2.94 12.52
CA TYR A 407 -7.91 2.40 13.83
C TYR A 407 -6.90 2.83 14.89
N HIS A 408 -5.62 2.77 14.57
CA HIS A 408 -4.55 3.21 15.46
C HIS A 408 -4.69 4.70 15.83
N SER A 409 -4.87 5.59 14.85
CA SER A 409 -5.00 7.03 15.08
C SER A 409 -6.25 7.36 15.91
N ARG A 410 -7.37 6.67 15.65
CA ARG A 410 -8.58 6.79 16.46
C ARG A 410 -8.33 6.40 17.93
N LEU A 411 -7.62 5.30 18.14
CA LEU A 411 -7.42 4.73 19.46
C LEU A 411 -6.37 5.50 20.30
N TYR A 412 -5.29 5.96 19.64
CA TYR A 412 -4.13 6.55 20.34
C TYR A 412 -4.00 8.07 20.15
N ARG A 413 -4.67 8.64 19.13
CA ARG A 413 -4.64 10.07 18.81
C ARG A 413 -5.99 10.73 18.95
N GLU A 414 -7.04 9.96 19.30
CA GLU A 414 -8.42 10.44 19.39
C GLU A 414 -8.94 11.05 18.08
N ALA A 415 -8.44 10.57 16.95
CA ALA A 415 -8.84 11.04 15.66
C ALA A 415 -10.32 10.72 15.38
N LYS A 416 -11.03 11.65 14.73
CA LYS A 416 -12.44 11.55 14.42
C LYS A 416 -12.63 11.42 12.92
N TYR A 417 -13.32 10.38 12.49
CA TYR A 417 -13.58 10.13 11.06
C TYR A 417 -15.06 10.21 10.76
N VAL A 418 -15.35 10.80 9.60
CA VAL A 418 -16.63 10.66 8.92
C VAL A 418 -16.46 9.64 7.82
N VAL A 419 -17.23 8.57 7.85
CA VAL A 419 -17.27 7.57 6.78
C VAL A 419 -18.47 7.84 5.89
N ILE A 420 -18.25 7.96 4.61
CA ILE A 420 -19.26 8.11 3.56
C ILE A 420 -19.23 6.86 2.72
N SER A 421 -20.17 5.96 2.94
CA SER A 421 -20.27 4.69 2.21
C SER A 421 -21.69 4.21 2.16
N GLN A 422 -22.08 3.65 1.03
CA GLN A 422 -23.38 3.01 0.81
C GLN A 422 -23.44 1.64 1.46
N ASP A 423 -22.31 0.98 1.60
CA ASP A 423 -22.19 -0.34 2.21
C ASP A 423 -21.66 -0.26 3.64
N GLU A 424 -22.12 -1.19 4.46
CA GLU A 424 -21.73 -1.34 5.85
C GLU A 424 -20.47 -2.21 5.96
N PHE A 425 -19.48 -1.70 6.69
CA PHE A 425 -18.24 -2.44 6.99
C PHE A 425 -17.68 -2.02 8.36
N PRO A 426 -16.70 -2.74 8.93
CA PRO A 426 -16.26 -2.53 10.31
C PRO A 426 -15.89 -1.09 10.67
N LEU A 427 -15.31 -0.32 9.75
CA LEU A 427 -14.94 1.08 10.01
C LEU A 427 -16.17 1.98 10.22
N CYS A 428 -17.31 1.68 9.59
CA CYS A 428 -18.56 2.45 9.77
C CYS A 428 -18.99 2.50 11.22
N HIS A 429 -18.86 1.40 11.96
CA HIS A 429 -19.22 1.31 13.39
C HIS A 429 -18.19 1.94 14.32
N ARG A 430 -17.00 2.24 13.84
CA ARG A 430 -15.91 2.86 14.59
C ARG A 430 -15.79 4.36 14.29
N ALA A 431 -16.49 4.85 13.26
CA ALA A 431 -16.50 6.25 12.86
C ALA A 431 -17.25 7.14 13.88
N GLU A 432 -16.87 8.42 13.96
CA GLU A 432 -17.65 9.44 14.69
C GLU A 432 -19.00 9.68 14.03
N LEU A 433 -19.05 9.53 12.71
CA LEU A 433 -20.25 9.69 11.90
C LEU A 433 -20.17 8.80 10.66
N TRP A 434 -21.16 7.96 10.47
CA TRP A 434 -21.36 7.24 9.23
C TRP A 434 -22.53 7.84 8.45
N LEU A 435 -22.26 8.30 7.23
CA LEU A 435 -23.28 8.80 6.30
C LEU A 435 -23.46 7.76 5.18
N LYS A 436 -24.69 7.31 5.03
CA LYS A 436 -25.09 6.32 4.02
C LYS A 436 -25.97 7.00 2.97
N PRO A 437 -25.37 7.65 1.92
CA PRO A 437 -26.16 8.27 0.87
C PRO A 437 -26.87 7.21 0.02
N ALA A 438 -27.95 7.60 -0.63
CA ALA A 438 -28.59 6.78 -1.66
C ALA A 438 -27.59 6.48 -2.78
N ARG A 439 -27.73 5.32 -3.45
CA ARG A 439 -26.83 4.93 -4.55
C ARG A 439 -26.85 5.97 -5.66
N GLY A 440 -25.69 6.29 -6.22
CA GLY A 440 -25.54 7.29 -7.27
C GLY A 440 -25.48 8.75 -6.77
N THR A 441 -25.49 9.01 -5.46
CA THR A 441 -25.58 10.37 -4.92
C THR A 441 -24.40 10.79 -4.02
N THR A 442 -23.32 10.04 -4.01
CA THR A 442 -22.15 10.36 -3.20
C THR A 442 -21.56 11.72 -3.57
N ALA A 443 -21.45 12.04 -4.85
CA ALA A 443 -20.96 13.35 -5.31
C ALA A 443 -21.89 14.50 -4.86
N THR A 444 -23.21 14.31 -4.86
CA THR A 444 -24.19 15.28 -4.33
C THR A 444 -23.93 15.57 -2.85
N LEU A 445 -23.73 14.51 -2.04
CA LEU A 445 -23.42 14.66 -0.62
C LEU A 445 -22.10 15.44 -0.39
N LEU A 446 -21.03 15.10 -1.12
CA LEU A 446 -19.74 15.78 -1.01
C LEU A 446 -19.83 17.26 -1.38
N ASN A 447 -20.56 17.59 -2.44
CA ASN A 447 -20.82 18.98 -2.82
C ASN A 447 -21.68 19.71 -1.79
N GLY A 448 -22.64 19.05 -1.16
CA GLY A 448 -23.40 19.57 -0.04
C GLY A 448 -22.55 19.87 1.19
N ILE A 449 -21.58 18.99 1.51
CA ILE A 449 -20.60 19.23 2.58
C ILE A 449 -19.78 20.49 2.24
N ALA A 450 -19.34 20.65 1.00
CA ALA A 450 -18.61 21.82 0.54
C ALA A 450 -19.46 23.10 0.65
N PHE A 451 -20.72 23.06 0.25
CA PHE A 451 -21.65 24.16 0.40
C PHE A 451 -21.84 24.57 1.89
N GLN A 452 -22.03 23.61 2.78
CA GLN A 452 -22.14 23.88 4.23
C GLN A 452 -20.84 24.49 4.81
N ILE A 453 -19.65 24.08 4.34
CA ILE A 453 -18.38 24.70 4.74
C ILE A 453 -18.36 26.19 4.34
N ILE A 454 -18.84 26.52 3.14
CA ILE A 454 -18.94 27.92 2.67
C ILE A 454 -19.92 28.71 3.50
N GLU A 455 -21.14 28.22 3.68
CA GLU A 455 -22.21 28.90 4.44
C GLU A 455 -21.85 29.13 5.91
N LEU A 456 -21.08 28.23 6.49
CA LEU A 456 -20.62 28.35 7.88
C LEU A 456 -19.35 29.21 8.02
N GLY A 457 -18.81 29.74 6.90
CA GLY A 457 -17.60 30.57 6.89
C GLY A 457 -16.34 29.85 7.31
N MET A 458 -16.29 28.53 7.10
CA MET A 458 -15.16 27.67 7.49
C MET A 458 -14.18 27.39 6.33
N SER A 459 -14.33 28.11 5.21
CA SER A 459 -13.37 28.03 4.10
C SER A 459 -12.00 28.56 4.50
N HIS A 460 -10.93 27.94 4.02
CA HIS A 460 -9.58 28.40 4.31
C HIS A 460 -9.33 29.76 3.63
N PRO A 461 -8.79 30.78 4.33
CA PRO A 461 -8.63 32.13 3.78
C PRO A 461 -7.77 32.23 2.51
N SER A 462 -6.78 31.35 2.34
CA SER A 462 -5.87 31.37 1.18
C SER A 462 -6.47 30.83 -0.11
N VAL A 463 -7.72 30.36 -0.10
CA VAL A 463 -8.29 29.58 -1.21
C VAL A 463 -9.15 30.42 -2.16
N ALA A 464 -9.60 31.58 -1.71
CA ALA A 464 -10.43 32.49 -2.52
C ALA A 464 -9.79 32.94 -3.86
N PRO A 465 -8.47 33.09 -4.00
CA PRO A 465 -7.87 33.44 -5.29
C PRO A 465 -7.58 32.28 -6.24
N ALA A 466 -7.92 31.02 -5.91
CA ALA A 466 -7.66 29.90 -6.80
C ALA A 466 -8.52 29.93 -8.07
N ALA A 467 -7.96 29.52 -9.20
CA ALA A 467 -8.62 29.55 -10.49
C ALA A 467 -9.93 28.73 -10.47
N GLY A 468 -11.01 29.30 -10.99
CA GLY A 468 -12.33 28.67 -11.08
C GLY A 468 -13.13 28.65 -9.78
N PHE A 469 -12.69 29.32 -8.70
CA PHE A 469 -13.39 29.34 -7.43
C PHE A 469 -14.80 29.89 -7.53
N ASP A 470 -14.98 31.05 -8.17
CA ASP A 470 -16.29 31.71 -8.25
C ASP A 470 -17.29 30.89 -9.08
N ASP A 471 -16.85 30.33 -10.19
CA ASP A 471 -17.67 29.43 -11.02
C ASP A 471 -18.06 28.17 -10.28
N TRP A 472 -17.11 27.56 -9.56
CA TRP A 472 -17.37 26.38 -8.75
C TRP A 472 -18.31 26.71 -7.58
N ARG A 473 -18.08 27.83 -6.86
CA ARG A 473 -18.94 28.29 -5.77
C ARG A 473 -20.38 28.48 -6.24
N ALA A 474 -20.57 29.10 -7.40
CA ALA A 474 -21.89 29.25 -7.99
C ALA A 474 -22.53 27.90 -8.33
N SER A 475 -21.73 26.93 -8.81
CA SER A 475 -22.20 25.58 -9.16
C SER A 475 -22.61 24.74 -7.95
N VAL A 476 -21.97 24.92 -6.79
CA VAL A 476 -22.32 24.17 -5.56
C VAL A 476 -23.46 24.80 -4.79
N ALA A 477 -23.89 26.03 -5.09
CA ALA A 477 -24.97 26.72 -4.39
C ALA A 477 -26.32 25.97 -4.45
N ARG A 478 -26.50 25.10 -5.44
CA ARG A 478 -27.75 24.27 -5.58
C ARG A 478 -27.79 23.09 -4.62
N PHE A 479 -26.71 22.74 -3.94
CA PHE A 479 -26.63 21.60 -3.01
C PHE A 479 -26.88 22.06 -1.56
N ASP A 480 -27.94 22.80 -1.35
CA ASP A 480 -28.42 23.17 -0.01
C ASP A 480 -28.91 21.94 0.78
N ALA A 481 -29.18 22.13 2.07
CA ALA A 481 -29.54 21.01 2.94
C ALA A 481 -30.82 20.30 2.51
N GLU A 482 -31.79 21.03 1.96
CA GLU A 482 -33.05 20.45 1.47
C GLU A 482 -32.84 19.59 0.22
N THR A 483 -32.04 20.08 -0.71
CA THR A 483 -31.65 19.33 -1.94
C THR A 483 -30.86 18.08 -1.61
N VAL A 484 -29.88 18.21 -0.70
CA VAL A 484 -29.08 17.05 -0.27
C VAL A 484 -29.94 16.00 0.42
N GLU A 485 -30.83 16.41 1.35
CA GLU A 485 -31.71 15.46 2.03
C GLU A 485 -32.67 14.76 1.07
N ARG A 486 -33.23 15.48 0.14
CA ARG A 486 -34.15 14.94 -0.88
C ARG A 486 -33.47 13.92 -1.79
N GLU A 487 -32.22 14.20 -2.22
CA GLU A 487 -31.51 13.37 -3.19
C GLU A 487 -30.73 12.21 -2.55
N THR A 488 -30.11 12.45 -1.41
CA THR A 488 -29.20 11.49 -0.77
C THR A 488 -29.83 10.74 0.41
N GLY A 489 -30.94 11.26 0.98
CA GLY A 489 -31.49 10.74 2.22
C GLY A 489 -30.75 11.20 3.49
N ILE A 490 -29.74 12.06 3.36
CA ILE A 490 -28.94 12.54 4.50
C ILE A 490 -29.52 13.85 5.00
N GLY A 491 -30.06 13.86 6.22
CA GLY A 491 -30.65 15.04 6.83
C GLY A 491 -29.64 16.15 7.17
N ALA A 492 -30.15 17.36 7.31
CA ALA A 492 -29.39 18.59 7.54
C ALA A 492 -28.39 18.51 8.72
N ASP A 493 -28.72 17.78 9.81
CA ASP A 493 -27.83 17.61 10.96
C ASP A 493 -26.59 16.78 10.59
N GLY A 494 -26.77 15.65 9.91
CA GLY A 494 -25.69 14.79 9.44
C GLY A 494 -24.74 15.53 8.49
N LEU A 495 -25.30 16.26 7.53
CA LEU A 495 -24.56 17.10 6.59
C LEU A 495 -23.73 18.18 7.31
N ARG A 496 -24.36 18.92 8.22
CA ARG A 496 -23.68 19.97 9.00
C ARG A 496 -22.58 19.42 9.90
N ARG A 497 -22.82 18.29 10.57
CA ARG A 497 -21.81 17.61 11.42
C ARG A 497 -20.61 17.18 10.61
N ALA A 498 -20.80 16.59 9.44
CA ALA A 498 -19.69 16.19 8.55
C ALA A 498 -18.86 17.41 8.12
N ALA A 499 -19.51 18.50 7.71
CA ALA A 499 -18.84 19.74 7.33
C ALA A 499 -17.98 20.31 8.48
N ILE A 500 -18.53 20.37 9.68
CA ILE A 500 -17.83 20.88 10.87
C ILE A 500 -16.64 19.97 11.21
N LEU A 501 -16.85 18.65 11.29
CA LEU A 501 -15.80 17.71 11.64
C LEU A 501 -14.60 17.82 10.68
N TYR A 502 -14.87 17.85 9.39
CA TYR A 502 -13.80 17.92 8.39
C TYR A 502 -13.10 19.30 8.39
N ALA A 503 -13.86 20.40 8.37
CA ALA A 503 -13.28 21.74 8.24
C ALA A 503 -12.56 22.23 9.52
N THR A 504 -12.91 21.69 10.70
CA THR A 504 -12.34 22.13 11.99
C THR A 504 -11.37 21.13 12.60
N GLY A 505 -10.98 20.09 11.86
CA GLY A 505 -10.11 19.04 12.40
C GLY A 505 -10.71 18.32 13.62
N GLY A 506 -12.05 18.21 13.69
CA GLY A 506 -12.76 17.56 14.77
C GLY A 506 -12.95 18.42 16.04
N LEU A 507 -12.56 19.69 16.04
CA LEU A 507 -12.63 20.56 17.24
C LEU A 507 -14.03 21.18 17.49
N GLY A 508 -14.87 21.28 16.44
CA GLY A 508 -16.23 21.81 16.53
C GLY A 508 -16.41 23.24 16.00
N ALA A 509 -17.67 23.67 15.88
CA ALA A 509 -18.02 24.98 15.33
C ALA A 509 -17.69 26.11 16.32
N GLY A 510 -17.38 27.30 15.78
CA GLY A 510 -17.13 28.50 16.57
C GLY A 510 -15.71 28.63 17.16
N ILE A 511 -14.82 27.69 16.89
CA ILE A 511 -13.41 27.79 17.23
C ILE A 511 -12.73 28.63 16.16
N PRO A 512 -11.98 29.71 16.51
CA PRO A 512 -11.26 30.50 15.53
C PRO A 512 -10.30 29.63 14.74
N THR A 513 -10.43 29.68 13.42
CA THR A 513 -9.51 28.97 12.54
C THR A 513 -8.13 29.62 12.66
N PRO A 514 -7.07 28.89 13.05
CA PRO A 514 -5.71 29.43 13.00
C PRO A 514 -5.39 29.93 11.57
N ASP A 515 -4.46 30.85 11.42
CA ASP A 515 -4.05 31.41 10.11
C ASP A 515 -3.72 30.31 9.05
N GLY A 516 -3.57 29.09 9.47
CA GLY A 516 -3.36 27.92 8.63
C GLY A 516 -4.54 26.94 8.50
N GLY A 517 -5.73 27.22 9.04
CA GLY A 517 -6.85 26.25 9.08
C GLY A 517 -6.57 25.05 9.99
N TYR A 518 -7.43 24.03 9.95
CA TYR A 518 -7.25 22.79 10.70
C TYR A 518 -6.88 21.64 9.77
N PRO A 519 -5.79 20.88 10.07
CA PRO A 519 -5.42 19.75 9.23
C PRO A 519 -6.45 18.62 9.35
N ALA A 520 -6.88 18.12 8.19
CA ALA A 520 -7.75 16.97 8.06
C ALA A 520 -7.36 16.16 6.83
N ALA A 521 -7.47 14.84 6.91
CA ALA A 521 -7.25 13.96 5.77
C ALA A 521 -8.54 13.76 4.98
N LEU A 522 -8.40 13.63 3.66
CA LEU A 522 -9.42 13.13 2.78
C LEU A 522 -8.91 11.87 2.10
N ILE A 523 -9.53 10.75 2.43
CA ILE A 523 -9.15 9.43 1.95
C ILE A 523 -10.31 8.93 1.10
N TYR A 524 -10.06 8.64 -0.16
CA TYR A 524 -11.11 8.13 -1.02
C TYR A 524 -10.60 7.04 -1.96
N GLN A 525 -11.51 6.16 -2.30
CA GLN A 525 -11.31 5.12 -3.28
C GLN A 525 -12.48 5.13 -4.24
N THR A 526 -12.22 5.28 -5.52
CA THR A 526 -13.27 5.46 -6.52
C THR A 526 -13.29 4.38 -7.58
N ALA A 527 -12.30 3.51 -7.64
CA ALA A 527 -12.11 2.71 -8.84
C ALA A 527 -11.49 1.32 -8.67
N ALA A 528 -11.36 0.82 -7.45
CA ALA A 528 -10.67 -0.46 -7.23
C ALA A 528 -11.53 -1.70 -7.53
N HIS A 529 -12.86 -1.56 -7.59
CA HIS A 529 -13.77 -2.69 -7.84
C HIS A 529 -14.95 -2.29 -8.72
N GLU A 530 -15.49 -3.24 -9.48
CA GLU A 530 -16.69 -3.12 -10.34
C GLU A 530 -17.92 -2.54 -9.65
N THR A 531 -18.00 -2.67 -8.32
CA THR A 531 -19.15 -2.24 -7.54
C THR A 531 -19.41 -0.73 -7.56
N VAL A 532 -18.39 0.09 -7.86
CA VAL A 532 -18.56 1.56 -7.88
C VAL A 532 -19.38 2.01 -9.08
N THR A 533 -19.23 1.38 -10.23
CA THR A 533 -20.05 1.68 -11.42
C THR A 533 -21.41 1.00 -11.40
N ALA A 534 -21.54 -0.13 -10.72
CA ALA A 534 -22.83 -0.81 -10.53
C ALA A 534 -23.79 -0.03 -9.64
N ASP A 535 -23.26 0.86 -8.78
CA ASP A 535 -24.03 1.66 -7.83
C ASP A 535 -24.56 3.00 -8.41
N GLY A 536 -24.23 3.30 -9.67
CA GLY A 536 -24.70 4.51 -10.36
C GLY A 536 -23.92 5.78 -10.02
N ASP A 537 -22.91 5.71 -9.15
CA ASP A 537 -22.01 6.83 -8.85
C ASP A 537 -21.01 7.07 -10.01
N ASP A 538 -20.81 8.33 -10.40
CA ASP A 538 -19.76 8.72 -11.34
C ASP A 538 -18.44 8.92 -10.57
N PRO A 539 -17.44 8.07 -10.80
CA PRO A 539 -16.18 8.12 -10.06
C PRO A 539 -15.38 9.41 -10.34
N ALA A 540 -15.52 10.01 -11.50
CA ALA A 540 -14.88 11.28 -11.82
C ALA A 540 -15.49 12.44 -11.05
N LEU A 541 -16.82 12.46 -10.89
CA LEU A 541 -17.50 13.47 -10.09
C LEU A 541 -17.17 13.35 -8.60
N ILE A 542 -17.05 12.14 -8.08
CA ILE A 542 -16.59 11.91 -6.70
C ILE A 542 -15.17 12.43 -6.51
N ALA A 543 -14.24 12.06 -7.41
CA ALA A 543 -12.86 12.52 -7.36
C ALA A 543 -12.76 14.05 -7.43
N ALA A 544 -13.49 14.69 -8.35
CA ALA A 544 -13.54 16.13 -8.46
C ALA A 544 -14.10 16.80 -7.18
N ALA A 545 -15.17 16.26 -6.60
CA ALA A 545 -15.74 16.77 -5.36
C ALA A 545 -14.78 16.62 -4.17
N CYS A 546 -14.08 15.49 -4.07
CA CYS A 546 -13.03 15.27 -3.07
C CYS A 546 -11.89 16.29 -3.20
N MET A 547 -11.40 16.53 -4.42
CA MET A 547 -10.35 17.51 -4.66
C MET A 547 -10.81 18.93 -4.32
N ASN A 548 -12.03 19.32 -4.69
CA ASN A 548 -12.62 20.62 -4.35
C ASN A 548 -12.75 20.79 -2.83
N LEU A 549 -13.17 19.74 -2.10
CA LEU A 549 -13.21 19.75 -0.62
C LEU A 549 -11.85 19.96 0.01
N ALA A 550 -10.82 19.26 -0.49
CA ALA A 550 -9.46 19.43 0.01
C ALA A 550 -8.90 20.83 -0.29
N LEU A 551 -9.24 21.40 -1.46
CA LEU A 551 -8.88 22.76 -1.83
C LEU A 551 -9.54 23.78 -0.91
N ILE A 552 -10.88 23.74 -0.72
CA ILE A 552 -11.60 24.76 0.06
C ILE A 552 -11.21 24.77 1.53
N THR A 553 -10.75 23.65 2.07
CA THR A 553 -10.27 23.55 3.45
C THR A 553 -8.78 23.78 3.60
N GLY A 554 -8.05 24.00 2.49
CA GLY A 554 -6.60 24.19 2.47
C GLY A 554 -5.80 22.94 2.87
N ASN A 555 -6.39 21.74 2.71
CA ASN A 555 -5.77 20.49 3.12
C ASN A 555 -4.90 19.86 2.02
N LEU A 556 -4.97 20.33 0.78
CA LEU A 556 -4.18 19.76 -0.31
C LEU A 556 -2.68 20.00 -0.07
N GLY A 557 -1.92 18.93 0.16
CA GLY A 557 -0.47 18.98 0.43
C GLY A 557 -0.07 19.59 1.77
N ARG A 558 -1.01 19.73 2.70
CA ARG A 558 -0.77 20.32 4.01
C ARG A 558 -0.22 19.30 5.00
N SER A 559 0.81 19.69 5.79
CA SER A 559 1.33 18.82 6.85
C SER A 559 0.28 18.50 7.92
N GLY A 560 0.16 17.24 8.30
CA GLY A 560 -0.84 16.72 9.24
C GLY A 560 -2.25 16.59 8.66
N GLY A 561 -2.40 16.72 7.34
CA GLY A 561 -3.64 16.53 6.59
C GLY A 561 -3.31 16.04 5.19
N GLY A 562 -4.15 16.36 4.22
CA GLY A 562 -3.90 16.02 2.82
C GLY A 562 -4.95 15.13 2.18
N VAL A 563 -4.62 14.59 1.02
CA VAL A 563 -5.49 13.72 0.22
C VAL A 563 -4.78 12.41 -0.07
N ALA A 564 -5.48 11.30 0.12
CA ALA A 564 -5.12 9.98 -0.39
C ALA A 564 -6.21 9.47 -1.33
N ASN A 565 -5.86 9.28 -2.58
CA ASN A 565 -6.65 8.53 -3.53
C ASN A 565 -6.03 7.14 -3.68
N LEU A 566 -6.61 6.15 -3.05
CA LEU A 566 -6.14 4.78 -3.08
C LEU A 566 -6.55 4.13 -4.41
N ARG A 567 -5.55 3.77 -5.22
CA ARG A 567 -5.75 3.30 -6.60
C ARG A 567 -5.81 1.78 -6.74
N GLY A 568 -5.31 1.06 -5.76
CA GLY A 568 -5.25 -0.38 -5.73
C GLY A 568 -3.93 -0.98 -6.22
N PRO A 569 -3.52 -0.90 -7.50
CA PRO A 569 -2.30 -1.54 -7.99
C PRO A 569 -1.02 -0.98 -7.37
N ALA A 570 -0.04 -1.87 -7.11
CA ALA A 570 1.13 -1.58 -6.29
C ALA A 570 2.01 -0.42 -6.75
N ASN A 571 2.15 -0.21 -8.05
CA ASN A 571 3.00 0.83 -8.62
C ASN A 571 2.25 1.82 -9.51
N TYR A 572 0.97 2.04 -9.24
CA TYR A 572 0.17 2.96 -10.04
C TYR A 572 0.84 4.34 -10.18
N GLN A 573 1.29 4.91 -9.06
CA GLN A 573 1.96 6.22 -9.06
C GLN A 573 3.27 6.18 -9.84
N GLY A 574 4.08 5.14 -9.64
CA GLY A 574 5.37 5.02 -10.31
C GLY A 574 5.24 4.85 -11.82
N VAL A 575 4.32 4.03 -12.28
CA VAL A 575 4.06 3.86 -13.72
C VAL A 575 3.58 5.18 -14.34
N THR A 576 2.77 5.95 -13.62
CA THR A 576 2.35 7.31 -14.02
C THR A 576 3.56 8.25 -14.08
N ASP A 577 4.39 8.26 -13.04
CA ASP A 577 5.60 9.10 -12.97
C ASP A 577 6.61 8.76 -14.07
N MET A 578 6.65 7.53 -14.55
CA MET A 578 7.52 7.07 -15.63
C MET A 578 6.97 7.38 -17.03
N GLY A 579 5.85 8.07 -17.12
CA GLY A 579 5.32 8.57 -18.40
C GLY A 579 4.59 7.50 -19.22
N ALA A 580 4.00 6.50 -18.59
CA ALA A 580 2.99 5.65 -19.20
C ALA A 580 1.68 6.45 -19.36
N HIS A 581 1.72 7.45 -20.23
CA HIS A 581 0.66 8.42 -20.45
C HIS A 581 0.72 8.99 -21.87
N PRO A 582 -0.41 9.12 -22.59
CA PRO A 582 -0.39 9.53 -24.01
C PRO A 582 0.02 11.00 -24.25
N ARG A 583 0.01 11.83 -23.20
CA ARG A 583 0.29 13.26 -23.30
C ARG A 583 1.56 13.69 -22.55
N ARG A 584 2.21 12.76 -21.80
CA ARG A 584 3.30 13.15 -20.89
C ARG A 584 4.50 12.22 -20.99
N PHE A 585 5.67 12.81 -20.91
CA PHE A 585 6.89 12.10 -20.54
C PHE A 585 6.92 11.80 -19.05
N ALA A 586 7.95 11.09 -18.60
CA ALA A 586 8.18 10.90 -17.17
C ALA A 586 8.24 12.25 -16.44
N ASN A 587 7.84 12.25 -15.18
CA ASN A 587 7.67 13.46 -14.34
C ASN A 587 6.55 14.42 -14.80
N GLY A 588 5.58 13.94 -15.55
CA GLY A 588 4.42 14.74 -15.95
C GLY A 588 4.70 15.85 -16.97
N LEU A 589 5.88 15.89 -17.58
CA LEU A 589 6.23 16.87 -18.59
C LEU A 589 5.41 16.64 -19.87
N ASP A 590 4.77 17.69 -20.40
CA ASP A 590 3.99 17.59 -21.62
C ASP A 590 4.88 17.22 -22.82
N ILE A 591 4.43 16.26 -23.63
CA ILE A 591 5.18 15.80 -24.81
C ILE A 591 5.34 16.89 -25.89
N THR A 592 4.49 17.92 -25.87
CA THR A 592 4.61 19.06 -26.77
C THR A 592 5.68 20.06 -26.31
N ASP A 593 6.16 19.94 -25.06
CA ASP A 593 7.25 20.77 -24.56
C ASP A 593 8.55 20.48 -25.33
N THR A 594 9.11 21.53 -25.91
CA THR A 594 10.29 21.41 -26.77
C THR A 594 11.55 21.01 -25.99
N ALA A 595 11.72 21.53 -24.77
CA ALA A 595 12.88 21.23 -23.94
C ALA A 595 12.83 19.80 -23.39
N ALA A 596 11.66 19.36 -22.91
CA ALA A 596 11.43 17.98 -22.50
C ALA A 596 11.71 17.01 -23.65
N ARG A 597 11.11 17.25 -24.83
CA ARG A 597 11.31 16.41 -25.99
C ARG A 597 12.79 16.36 -26.43
N ALA A 598 13.51 17.48 -26.39
CA ALA A 598 14.93 17.52 -26.70
C ALA A 598 15.76 16.66 -25.72
N ALA A 599 15.47 16.72 -24.42
CA ALA A 599 16.15 15.92 -23.40
C ALA A 599 15.93 14.41 -23.64
N TYR A 600 14.67 13.98 -23.85
CA TYR A 600 14.37 12.57 -24.11
C TYR A 600 14.90 12.11 -25.48
N SER A 601 14.90 12.98 -26.50
CA SER A 601 15.54 12.67 -27.79
C SER A 601 17.03 12.44 -27.65
N ALA A 602 17.72 13.25 -26.86
CA ALA A 602 19.16 13.11 -26.59
C ALA A 602 19.50 11.81 -25.82
N ALA A 603 18.61 11.34 -24.96
CA ALA A 603 18.80 10.11 -24.20
C ALA A 603 18.46 8.85 -25.03
N TRP A 604 17.41 8.88 -25.85
CA TRP A 604 16.86 7.66 -26.46
C TRP A 604 17.32 7.45 -27.90
N LEU A 605 17.33 8.48 -28.75
CA LEU A 605 17.60 8.32 -30.19
C LEU A 605 19.04 7.88 -30.54
N PRO A 606 20.10 8.23 -29.78
CA PRO A 606 21.45 7.74 -30.07
C PRO A 606 21.61 6.21 -30.04
N ARG A 607 20.69 5.49 -29.40
CA ARG A 607 20.69 4.01 -29.35
C ARG A 607 20.50 3.36 -30.72
N TRP A 608 20.07 4.12 -31.75
CA TRP A 608 20.04 3.71 -33.16
C TRP A 608 21.42 3.76 -33.84
N ALA A 609 22.47 4.20 -33.16
CA ALA A 609 23.77 4.49 -33.78
C ALA A 609 24.34 3.28 -34.56
N GLY A 610 24.39 3.39 -35.88
CA GLY A 610 25.05 2.48 -36.79
C GLY A 610 24.39 1.12 -37.06
N ARG A 611 23.19 0.86 -36.49
CA ARG A 611 22.52 -0.45 -36.54
C ARG A 611 21.20 -0.44 -37.34
N ALA A 612 20.82 0.67 -37.90
CA ALA A 612 19.55 0.80 -38.63
C ALA A 612 19.60 0.07 -39.95
N THR A 613 19.31 -1.21 -39.96
CA THR A 613 18.98 -1.94 -41.18
C THR A 613 17.47 -1.88 -41.38
N THR A 614 17.05 -1.38 -42.52
CA THR A 614 15.67 -1.54 -43.00
C THR A 614 15.40 -3.04 -43.14
N ARG A 615 14.73 -3.63 -42.18
CA ARG A 615 14.28 -5.02 -42.24
C ARG A 615 12.75 -5.01 -42.38
N ASN A 616 12.23 -5.65 -43.39
CA ASN A 616 10.80 -5.83 -43.62
C ASN A 616 9.96 -4.53 -43.63
N GLY A 617 10.51 -3.41 -44.16
CA GLY A 617 9.77 -2.14 -44.22
C GLY A 617 9.85 -1.27 -42.94
N PHE A 618 10.48 -1.74 -41.91
CA PHE A 618 10.70 -0.99 -40.65
C PHE A 618 11.62 0.22 -40.87
N VAL A 619 11.19 1.39 -40.37
CA VAL A 619 11.94 2.66 -40.47
C VAL A 619 12.35 3.12 -39.07
N PRO A 620 13.66 3.21 -38.78
CA PRO A 620 14.12 3.72 -37.47
C PRO A 620 13.64 5.14 -37.19
N VAL A 621 13.13 5.39 -36.01
CA VAL A 621 12.67 6.71 -35.55
C VAL A 621 13.85 7.68 -35.48
N ARG A 622 13.75 8.82 -36.17
CA ARG A 622 14.76 9.89 -36.18
C ARG A 622 14.40 11.09 -35.31
N GLU A 623 13.12 11.22 -34.99
CA GLU A 623 12.57 12.26 -34.13
C GLU A 623 11.43 11.69 -33.32
N LEU A 624 11.34 12.04 -32.04
CA LEU A 624 10.23 11.60 -31.18
C LEU A 624 8.90 12.23 -31.64
N PRO A 625 7.78 11.48 -31.53
CA PRO A 625 6.47 11.96 -31.94
C PRO A 625 6.10 13.26 -31.21
N ARG A 626 5.45 14.20 -31.96
CA ARG A 626 5.15 15.56 -31.45
C ARG A 626 3.73 15.73 -30.94
N GLY A 627 2.79 14.94 -31.46
CA GLY A 627 1.37 15.02 -31.09
C GLY A 627 1.05 14.20 -29.84
N HIS A 628 -0.03 14.55 -29.15
CA HIS A 628 -0.60 13.72 -28.10
C HIS A 628 -1.02 12.35 -28.68
N GLY A 629 -0.79 11.28 -27.95
CA GLY A 629 -1.23 9.93 -28.29
C GLY A 629 -2.66 9.64 -27.84
N LEU A 630 -3.08 8.41 -28.12
CA LEU A 630 -4.35 7.86 -27.67
C LEU A 630 -4.21 7.25 -26.28
N GLY A 631 -5.14 7.56 -25.38
CA GLY A 631 -5.25 6.94 -24.06
C GLY A 631 -6.19 5.73 -24.06
N VAL A 632 -6.23 5.02 -22.94
CA VAL A 632 -7.02 3.80 -22.77
C VAL A 632 -8.51 3.98 -23.10
N LEU A 633 -9.07 5.18 -22.91
CA LEU A 633 -10.46 5.49 -23.23
C LEU A 633 -10.67 5.72 -24.75
N ASP A 634 -9.64 6.13 -25.48
CA ASP A 634 -9.72 6.41 -26.90
C ASP A 634 -9.52 5.14 -27.77
N LEU A 635 -8.79 4.16 -27.23
CA LEU A 635 -8.37 2.97 -27.95
C LEU A 635 -9.52 2.14 -28.55
N PRO A 636 -10.66 1.89 -27.89
CA PRO A 636 -11.74 1.11 -28.50
C PRO A 636 -12.25 1.73 -29.82
N ALA A 637 -12.44 3.04 -29.85
CA ALA A 637 -12.88 3.75 -31.06
C ALA A 637 -11.81 3.76 -32.15
N ALA A 638 -10.54 3.95 -31.77
CA ALA A 638 -9.41 3.97 -32.70
C ALA A 638 -9.17 2.59 -33.35
N ILE A 639 -9.33 1.51 -32.61
CA ILE A 639 -9.26 0.14 -33.13
C ILE A 639 -10.41 -0.12 -34.11
N ALA A 640 -11.64 0.22 -33.72
CA ALA A 640 -12.81 0.05 -34.59
C ALA A 640 -12.69 0.86 -35.86
N ALA A 641 -12.04 2.01 -35.85
CA ALA A 641 -11.75 2.84 -37.04
C ALA A 641 -10.56 2.32 -37.87
N GLY A 642 -9.84 1.28 -37.42
CA GLY A 642 -8.64 0.76 -38.10
C GLY A 642 -7.43 1.70 -38.00
N GLN A 643 -7.44 2.68 -37.09
CA GLN A 643 -6.31 3.57 -36.84
C GLN A 643 -5.22 2.82 -36.06
N VAL A 644 -5.60 2.06 -35.03
CA VAL A 644 -4.71 1.16 -34.28
C VAL A 644 -4.94 -0.26 -34.79
N THR A 645 -3.88 -0.90 -35.24
CA THR A 645 -3.91 -2.23 -35.87
C THR A 645 -3.02 -3.25 -35.15
N ALA A 646 -2.13 -2.78 -34.26
CA ALA A 646 -1.34 -3.66 -33.40
C ALA A 646 -1.19 -3.09 -31.99
N MET A 647 -1.15 -3.98 -31.00
CA MET A 647 -0.90 -3.58 -29.62
C MET A 647 0.08 -4.52 -28.90
N TYR A 648 0.84 -3.92 -27.96
CA TYR A 648 1.54 -4.63 -26.88
C TYR A 648 0.87 -4.30 -25.57
N VAL A 649 0.43 -5.31 -24.85
CA VAL A 649 -0.32 -5.13 -23.61
C VAL A 649 0.32 -5.94 -22.49
N GLU A 650 0.59 -5.30 -21.37
CA GLU A 650 0.95 -5.99 -20.14
C GLU A 650 -0.31 -6.35 -19.34
N GLY A 651 -0.44 -7.63 -18.97
CA GLY A 651 -1.44 -8.12 -18.03
C GLY A 651 -1.17 -7.60 -16.61
N THR A 652 -2.18 -7.64 -15.76
CA THR A 652 -2.09 -7.19 -14.36
C THR A 652 -2.33 -8.36 -13.41
N ILE A 653 -1.61 -8.43 -12.27
CA ILE A 653 -1.92 -9.37 -11.18
C ILE A 653 -3.35 -9.15 -10.72
N ALA A 654 -3.73 -7.89 -10.66
CA ALA A 654 -5.10 -7.48 -10.35
C ALA A 654 -6.11 -7.95 -11.43
N GLY A 655 -5.70 -8.25 -12.66
CA GLY A 655 -6.57 -8.81 -13.71
C GLY A 655 -7.24 -10.12 -13.34
N ARG A 656 -6.71 -10.85 -12.35
CA ARG A 656 -7.43 -11.98 -11.72
C ARG A 656 -8.58 -11.53 -10.81
N HIS A 657 -8.54 -10.27 -10.34
CA HIS A 657 -9.42 -9.73 -9.29
C HIS A 657 -10.00 -8.36 -9.62
N GLN A 658 -9.68 -7.77 -10.78
CA GLN A 658 -10.19 -6.45 -11.21
C GLN A 658 -11.23 -6.58 -12.33
N ALA A 659 -12.05 -5.55 -12.41
CA ALA A 659 -12.96 -5.33 -13.51
C ALA A 659 -12.22 -5.33 -14.86
N ILE A 660 -12.59 -6.22 -15.73
CA ILE A 660 -12.13 -6.23 -17.12
C ILE A 660 -12.73 -4.99 -17.78
N ASN A 661 -11.87 -4.21 -18.47
CA ASN A 661 -12.35 -3.18 -19.39
C ASN A 661 -12.96 -3.88 -20.62
N GLN A 662 -14.21 -4.31 -20.48
CA GLN A 662 -14.88 -5.14 -21.52
C GLN A 662 -14.92 -4.45 -22.87
N PRO A 663 -15.26 -3.15 -23.01
CA PRO A 663 -15.21 -2.46 -24.30
C PRO A 663 -13.84 -2.49 -24.97
N LEU A 664 -12.76 -2.39 -24.17
CA LEU A 664 -11.41 -2.48 -24.69
C LEU A 664 -11.03 -3.91 -25.06
N LEU A 665 -11.40 -4.89 -24.27
CA LEU A 665 -11.17 -6.31 -24.55
C LEU A 665 -11.86 -6.73 -25.85
N ASP A 666 -13.12 -6.33 -26.03
CA ASP A 666 -13.90 -6.61 -27.24
C ASP A 666 -13.24 -5.95 -28.48
N ALA A 667 -12.78 -4.72 -28.36
CA ALA A 667 -12.05 -4.06 -29.42
C ALA A 667 -10.72 -4.76 -29.73
N MET A 668 -9.92 -5.09 -28.71
CA MET A 668 -8.64 -5.80 -28.89
C MET A 668 -8.80 -7.17 -29.56
N ALA A 669 -9.92 -7.86 -29.34
CA ALA A 669 -10.22 -9.12 -30.02
C ALA A 669 -10.34 -8.97 -31.56
N THR A 670 -10.54 -7.76 -32.07
CA THR A 670 -10.63 -7.49 -33.52
C THR A 670 -9.29 -7.03 -34.13
N LEU A 671 -8.24 -6.84 -33.32
CA LEU A 671 -6.95 -6.39 -33.81
C LEU A 671 -6.30 -7.39 -34.76
N PRO A 672 -5.68 -6.92 -35.87
CA PRO A 672 -4.83 -7.76 -36.70
C PRO A 672 -3.67 -8.40 -35.97
N PHE A 673 -3.12 -7.71 -34.93
CA PHE A 673 -2.02 -8.25 -34.17
C PHE A 673 -2.04 -7.77 -32.69
N LEU A 674 -2.01 -8.70 -31.76
CA LEU A 674 -2.01 -8.43 -30.33
C LEU A 674 -0.94 -9.28 -29.64
N VAL A 675 0.00 -8.61 -28.97
CA VAL A 675 1.02 -9.22 -28.10
C VAL A 675 0.64 -8.96 -26.64
N VAL A 676 0.61 -9.99 -25.83
CA VAL A 676 0.30 -9.90 -24.40
C VAL A 676 1.47 -10.46 -23.59
N ALA A 677 1.99 -9.67 -22.67
CA ALA A 677 2.94 -10.13 -21.66
C ALA A 677 2.18 -10.28 -20.32
N ASP A 678 1.99 -11.50 -19.86
CA ASP A 678 1.20 -11.79 -18.66
C ASP A 678 1.84 -12.93 -17.85
N SER A 679 1.46 -13.03 -16.59
CA SER A 679 1.94 -14.09 -15.68
C SER A 679 0.98 -15.28 -15.59
N TYR A 680 -0.29 -15.06 -15.95
CA TYR A 680 -1.36 -16.05 -15.84
C TYR A 680 -2.24 -16.07 -17.10
N PRO A 681 -2.91 -17.20 -17.36
CA PRO A 681 -4.01 -17.23 -18.31
C PRO A 681 -5.10 -16.24 -17.90
N SER A 682 -5.58 -15.46 -18.85
CA SER A 682 -6.61 -14.45 -18.65
C SER A 682 -7.44 -14.29 -19.93
N PRO A 683 -8.61 -13.65 -19.89
CA PRO A 683 -9.36 -13.34 -21.12
C PRO A 683 -8.54 -12.58 -22.16
N LEU A 684 -7.57 -11.76 -21.68
CA LEU A 684 -6.65 -11.04 -22.55
C LEU A 684 -5.68 -12.00 -23.27
N THR A 685 -5.11 -12.97 -22.56
CA THR A 685 -4.22 -13.96 -23.16
C THR A 685 -4.97 -14.89 -24.14
N GLU A 686 -6.26 -15.11 -23.93
CA GLU A 686 -7.08 -15.94 -24.84
C GLU A 686 -7.22 -15.33 -26.22
N ILE A 687 -7.40 -14.00 -26.32
CA ILE A 687 -7.53 -13.29 -27.60
C ILE A 687 -6.19 -12.96 -28.25
N ALA A 688 -5.07 -13.01 -27.51
CA ALA A 688 -3.76 -12.64 -27.98
C ALA A 688 -3.25 -13.50 -29.16
N HIS A 689 -2.46 -12.92 -30.06
CA HIS A 689 -1.72 -13.63 -31.10
C HIS A 689 -0.41 -14.20 -30.56
N VAL A 690 0.26 -13.43 -29.70
CA VAL A 690 1.47 -13.89 -28.99
C VAL A 690 1.30 -13.65 -27.50
N VAL A 691 1.62 -14.66 -26.67
CA VAL A 691 1.68 -14.54 -25.22
C VAL A 691 3.10 -14.75 -24.76
N LEU A 692 3.61 -13.81 -23.98
CA LEU A 692 4.96 -13.80 -23.42
C LEU A 692 4.87 -13.94 -21.90
N PRO A 693 5.44 -14.97 -21.27
CA PRO A 693 5.37 -15.17 -19.83
C PRO A 693 6.17 -14.09 -19.09
N LYS A 694 5.47 -13.35 -18.21
CA LYS A 694 6.04 -12.25 -17.43
C LYS A 694 6.28 -12.65 -15.98
N SER A 695 7.41 -12.23 -15.41
CA SER A 695 7.76 -12.45 -14.00
C SER A 695 6.91 -11.57 -13.06
N LEU A 696 6.63 -12.11 -11.86
CA LEU A 696 5.93 -11.41 -10.78
C LEU A 696 6.92 -10.65 -9.87
N TYR A 697 6.38 -9.89 -8.91
CA TYR A 697 7.19 -8.97 -8.08
C TYR A 697 8.26 -9.67 -7.21
N LEU A 698 8.06 -10.93 -6.78
CA LEU A 698 9.08 -11.68 -6.03
C LEU A 698 10.15 -12.33 -6.92
N GLU A 699 10.00 -12.25 -8.24
CA GLU A 699 10.86 -12.89 -9.23
C GLU A 699 11.77 -11.89 -9.96
N LYS A 700 11.68 -10.60 -9.64
CA LYS A 700 12.40 -9.54 -10.37
C LYS A 700 12.94 -8.45 -9.45
N ASP A 701 13.94 -7.73 -9.92
CA ASP A 701 14.47 -6.52 -9.31
C ASP A 701 13.90 -5.26 -9.97
N GLY A 702 13.70 -4.22 -9.15
CA GLY A 702 13.21 -2.94 -9.62
C GLY A 702 12.87 -1.99 -8.49
N THR A 703 12.02 -1.02 -8.79
CA THR A 703 11.48 -0.10 -7.80
C THR A 703 9.97 0.10 -7.99
N PHE A 704 9.26 0.29 -6.88
CA PHE A 704 7.88 0.78 -6.87
C PHE A 704 7.82 2.15 -6.23
N THR A 705 6.85 2.95 -6.64
CA THR A 705 6.48 4.22 -6.01
C THR A 705 5.07 4.08 -5.45
N SER A 706 4.95 4.08 -4.13
CA SER A 706 3.67 3.97 -3.43
C SER A 706 2.78 5.21 -3.62
N PHE A 707 1.51 5.15 -3.16
CA PHE A 707 0.56 6.25 -3.31
C PHE A 707 1.08 7.56 -2.67
N ASP A 708 1.87 7.46 -1.59
CA ASP A 708 2.49 8.59 -0.89
C ASP A 708 3.82 9.06 -1.53
N ARG A 709 4.10 8.59 -2.75
CA ARG A 709 5.28 8.90 -3.56
C ARG A 709 6.61 8.43 -2.93
N THR A 710 6.59 7.42 -2.12
CA THR A 710 7.80 6.79 -1.60
C THR A 710 8.31 5.73 -2.58
N VAL A 711 9.51 5.96 -3.12
CA VAL A 711 10.21 5.00 -3.98
C VAL A 711 10.91 3.96 -3.13
N GLN A 712 10.66 2.69 -3.40
CA GLN A 712 11.17 1.57 -2.61
C GLN A 712 11.73 0.47 -3.51
N ARG A 713 12.69 -0.29 -2.96
CA ARG A 713 13.31 -1.42 -3.69
C ARG A 713 12.41 -2.65 -3.72
N VAL A 714 12.08 -3.10 -4.90
CA VAL A 714 11.61 -4.46 -5.18
C VAL A 714 12.83 -5.34 -5.38
N ARG A 715 12.95 -6.44 -4.63
CA ARG A 715 14.06 -7.40 -4.72
C ARG A 715 13.56 -8.76 -5.13
N SER A 716 14.28 -9.38 -6.05
CA SER A 716 14.04 -10.78 -6.40
C SER A 716 14.29 -11.67 -5.18
N VAL A 717 13.32 -12.48 -4.85
CA VAL A 717 13.30 -13.40 -3.71
C VAL A 717 13.52 -14.83 -4.21
N VAL A 718 12.93 -15.14 -5.35
CA VAL A 718 13.01 -16.45 -6.02
C VAL A 718 13.32 -16.24 -7.50
N PRO A 719 13.95 -17.21 -8.17
CA PRO A 719 14.10 -17.14 -9.62
C PRO A 719 12.72 -17.15 -10.30
N PRO A 720 12.60 -16.55 -11.50
CA PRO A 720 11.39 -16.65 -12.30
C PRO A 720 10.97 -18.09 -12.56
N MET A 721 9.65 -18.34 -12.52
CA MET A 721 9.13 -19.66 -12.83
C MET A 721 9.18 -19.94 -14.34
N GLY A 722 9.59 -21.15 -14.71
CA GLY A 722 9.74 -21.55 -16.10
C GLY A 722 10.75 -20.68 -16.82
N GLU A 723 10.36 -20.14 -17.98
CA GLU A 723 11.15 -19.20 -18.77
C GLU A 723 10.62 -17.76 -18.69
N ALA A 724 9.82 -17.42 -17.65
CA ALA A 724 9.28 -16.07 -17.49
C ALA A 724 10.40 -15.01 -17.39
N LYS A 725 10.17 -13.86 -17.99
CA LYS A 725 11.12 -12.73 -18.01
C LYS A 725 10.49 -11.47 -17.42
N SER A 726 11.31 -10.58 -16.88
CA SER A 726 10.86 -9.24 -16.50
C SER A 726 10.41 -8.44 -17.74
N GLY A 727 9.54 -7.45 -17.54
CA GLY A 727 9.13 -6.57 -18.64
C GLY A 727 10.31 -5.85 -19.28
N THR A 728 11.34 -5.50 -18.50
CA THR A 728 12.58 -4.91 -19.03
C THR A 728 13.31 -5.85 -19.98
N GLU A 729 13.44 -7.13 -19.63
CA GLU A 729 14.10 -8.14 -20.49
C GLU A 729 13.30 -8.41 -21.76
N ILE A 730 11.97 -8.48 -21.67
CA ILE A 730 11.07 -8.66 -22.82
C ILE A 730 11.23 -7.48 -23.80
N VAL A 731 11.11 -6.25 -23.30
CA VAL A 731 11.24 -5.05 -24.13
C VAL A 731 12.65 -4.90 -24.70
N GLN A 732 13.70 -5.26 -23.93
CA GLN A 732 15.07 -5.30 -24.45
C GLN A 732 15.22 -6.28 -25.60
N ALA A 733 14.66 -7.48 -25.48
CA ALA A 733 14.73 -8.47 -26.55
C ALA A 733 14.06 -7.96 -27.85
N LEU A 734 12.88 -7.35 -27.73
CA LEU A 734 12.18 -6.73 -28.85
C LEU A 734 12.98 -5.58 -29.47
N ALA A 735 13.43 -4.62 -28.65
CA ALA A 735 14.18 -3.44 -29.10
C ALA A 735 15.48 -3.81 -29.81
N ASN A 736 16.26 -4.73 -29.24
CA ASN A 736 17.53 -5.19 -29.82
C ASN A 736 17.31 -5.94 -31.13
N ARG A 737 16.22 -6.68 -31.29
CA ARG A 737 15.89 -7.39 -32.52
C ARG A 737 15.49 -6.41 -33.64
N PHE A 738 14.90 -5.25 -33.29
CA PHE A 738 14.72 -4.12 -34.22
C PHE A 738 16.04 -3.40 -34.58
N GLY A 739 17.13 -3.66 -33.87
CA GLY A 739 18.42 -2.98 -34.01
C GLY A 739 18.59 -1.74 -33.12
N TYR A 740 17.66 -1.50 -32.19
CA TYR A 740 17.76 -0.44 -31.18
C TYR A 740 18.55 -0.97 -29.96
N GLY A 741 19.72 -0.38 -29.72
CA GLY A 741 20.66 -0.86 -28.69
C GLY A 741 20.18 -0.52 -27.27
N LEU A 742 19.29 -1.32 -26.74
CA LEU A 742 18.84 -1.20 -25.34
C LEU A 742 19.65 -2.17 -24.46
N ASP A 743 20.36 -1.64 -23.48
CA ASP A 743 21.09 -2.42 -22.48
C ASP A 743 20.45 -2.21 -21.11
N VAL A 744 19.70 -3.21 -20.69
CA VAL A 744 19.06 -3.29 -19.37
C VAL A 744 19.60 -4.48 -18.56
N SER A 745 20.89 -4.79 -18.74
CA SER A 745 21.55 -5.92 -18.05
C SER A 745 21.35 -5.91 -16.51
N HIS A 746 21.10 -4.74 -15.95
CA HIS A 746 20.66 -4.60 -14.56
C HIS A 746 19.76 -3.35 -14.41
N PRO A 747 18.63 -3.44 -13.69
CA PRO A 747 17.68 -2.32 -13.50
C PRO A 747 18.30 -1.05 -12.91
N THR A 748 19.40 -1.15 -12.17
CA THR A 748 20.17 0.00 -11.68
C THR A 748 20.59 0.98 -12.78
N ARG A 749 20.90 0.51 -13.99
CA ARG A 749 21.28 1.37 -15.12
C ARG A 749 20.10 2.21 -15.59
N ILE A 750 18.92 1.60 -15.61
CA ILE A 750 17.67 2.28 -15.97
C ILE A 750 17.35 3.33 -14.91
N MET A 751 17.43 2.99 -13.61
CA MET A 751 17.20 3.94 -12.53
C MET A 751 18.22 5.11 -12.57
N THR A 752 19.46 4.86 -12.96
CA THR A 752 20.45 5.93 -13.13
C THR A 752 20.04 6.89 -14.26
N GLU A 753 19.50 6.39 -15.36
CA GLU A 753 18.98 7.22 -16.45
C GLU A 753 17.73 7.99 -16.01
N ILE A 754 16.80 7.32 -15.33
CA ILE A 754 15.60 7.96 -14.74
C ILE A 754 16.01 9.11 -13.84
N ALA A 755 16.95 8.87 -12.89
CA ALA A 755 17.42 9.89 -11.97
C ALA A 755 18.13 11.08 -12.65
N GLY A 756 18.68 10.87 -13.84
CA GLY A 756 19.28 11.91 -14.67
C GLY A 756 18.30 12.74 -15.50
N LEU A 757 17.14 12.16 -15.88
CA LEU A 757 16.16 12.78 -16.75
C LEU A 757 14.91 13.29 -16.01
N VAL A 758 14.56 12.66 -14.89
CA VAL A 758 13.34 12.94 -14.12
C VAL A 758 13.72 13.71 -12.86
N PRO A 759 13.51 15.03 -12.80
CA PRO A 759 13.99 15.87 -11.69
C PRO A 759 13.52 15.41 -10.31
N ASP A 760 12.29 14.95 -10.17
CA ASP A 760 11.75 14.47 -8.88
C ASP A 760 12.44 13.17 -8.41
N TYR A 761 13.02 12.41 -9.32
CA TYR A 761 13.79 11.19 -9.01
C TYR A 761 15.30 11.47 -8.87
N ALA A 762 15.72 12.73 -8.99
CA ALA A 762 17.13 13.11 -8.84
C ALA A 762 17.69 12.63 -7.48
N GLY A 763 18.80 11.91 -7.55
CA GLY A 763 19.44 11.34 -6.35
C GLY A 763 18.84 10.00 -5.88
N ILE A 764 17.79 9.48 -6.49
CA ILE A 764 17.36 8.10 -6.27
C ILE A 764 18.42 7.15 -6.85
N SER A 765 18.84 6.18 -6.05
CA SER A 765 19.71 5.10 -6.49
C SER A 765 19.47 3.86 -5.66
N TYR A 766 19.74 2.70 -6.21
CA TYR A 766 19.58 1.44 -5.49
C TYR A 766 20.36 1.42 -4.19
N ALA A 767 21.61 1.91 -4.19
CA ALA A 767 22.44 1.99 -2.99
C ALA A 767 21.84 2.86 -1.87
N ARG A 768 21.11 3.92 -2.22
CA ARG A 768 20.40 4.74 -1.22
C ARG A 768 19.11 4.06 -0.75
N LEU A 769 18.40 3.40 -1.64
CA LEU A 769 17.17 2.67 -1.33
C LEU A 769 17.40 1.43 -0.46
N GLU A 770 18.65 0.90 -0.39
CA GLU A 770 19.00 -0.16 0.58
C GLU A 770 18.84 0.28 2.04
N ARG A 771 18.84 1.59 2.31
CA ARG A 771 18.65 2.17 3.64
C ARG A 771 17.19 2.43 4.00
N GLY A 772 16.28 2.20 3.08
CA GLY A 772 14.84 2.45 3.19
C GLY A 772 14.27 3.22 2.00
N GLY A 773 12.96 3.37 1.95
CA GLY A 773 12.28 4.14 0.90
C GLY A 773 12.69 5.62 0.90
N MET A 774 12.61 6.24 -0.27
CA MET A 774 12.87 7.67 -0.46
C MET A 774 11.63 8.34 -1.06
N THR A 775 11.09 9.32 -0.34
CA THR A 775 9.96 10.10 -0.84
C THR A 775 10.44 11.07 -1.92
N VAL A 776 9.82 11.04 -3.08
CA VAL A 776 10.05 12.02 -4.13
C VAL A 776 9.13 13.22 -3.92
N PRO A 777 9.61 14.45 -4.14
CA PRO A 777 8.77 15.63 -4.09
C PRO A 777 7.61 15.45 -5.07
N SER A 778 6.41 15.78 -4.66
CA SER A 778 5.34 15.93 -5.63
C SER A 778 5.71 17.11 -6.54
N GLY A 779 5.75 16.95 -7.85
CA GLY A 779 5.82 18.10 -8.80
C GLY A 779 4.62 19.05 -8.61
N GLY A 780 3.65 18.68 -7.79
CA GLY A 780 2.73 19.54 -7.06
C GLY A 780 3.43 20.23 -5.89
N PRO A 781 2.75 21.12 -5.17
CA PRO A 781 3.32 21.84 -4.03
C PRO A 781 3.78 20.83 -2.97
N GLY A 782 5.11 20.66 -2.83
CA GLY A 782 5.71 19.89 -1.74
C GLY A 782 5.35 20.51 -0.37
N PRO A 783 5.60 19.80 0.74
CA PRO A 783 5.23 20.23 2.09
C PRO A 783 5.83 21.59 2.51
N SER A 784 6.69 22.19 1.69
CA SER A 784 7.26 23.51 1.88
C SER A 784 6.73 24.59 0.92
N ALA A 785 5.89 24.23 -0.06
CA ALA A 785 5.31 25.20 -0.98
C ALA A 785 3.88 25.53 -0.53
N THR A 786 3.62 26.79 -0.28
CA THR A 786 2.26 27.29 -0.05
C THR A 786 1.35 26.88 -1.19
N PRO A 787 0.11 26.43 -0.93
CA PRO A 787 -0.82 25.88 -1.93
C PRO A 787 -1.13 26.79 -3.14
N ALA A 788 -0.64 28.02 -3.13
CA ALA A 788 -1.05 29.10 -4.02
C ALA A 788 -0.29 29.17 -5.36
N THR A 789 0.67 28.27 -5.69
CA THR A 789 1.59 28.60 -6.78
C THR A 789 1.67 27.66 -7.97
N ARG A 790 0.84 26.65 -8.12
CA ARG A 790 0.77 25.86 -9.37
C ARG A 790 -0.66 25.39 -9.66
N ASP A 791 -1.17 25.74 -10.79
CA ASP A 791 -2.27 25.20 -11.62
C ASP A 791 -3.43 24.41 -10.96
N THR A 792 -3.64 24.54 -9.64
CA THR A 792 -4.81 23.94 -9.01
C THR A 792 -6.08 24.71 -9.40
N ARG A 793 -7.09 23.99 -9.88
CA ARG A 793 -8.34 24.57 -10.35
C ARG A 793 -9.52 23.89 -9.67
N TYR A 794 -10.52 24.69 -9.32
CA TYR A 794 -11.81 24.15 -8.98
C TYR A 794 -12.50 23.60 -10.23
N THR A 795 -13.07 22.40 -10.10
CA THR A 795 -13.85 21.78 -11.17
C THR A 795 -15.33 22.11 -10.96
N PRO A 796 -15.99 22.87 -11.86
CA PRO A 796 -17.42 23.16 -11.75
C PRO A 796 -18.23 21.87 -11.75
N VAL A 797 -19.27 21.83 -10.93
CA VAL A 797 -20.24 20.72 -10.89
C VAL A 797 -21.23 20.89 -12.05
N ARG A 798 -21.24 19.94 -12.97
CA ARG A 798 -22.15 19.88 -14.12
C ARG A 798 -23.53 19.40 -13.75
#